data_6fc33fc5370ce636a214670896d8a82b
#
_entry.id   6fc33fc5370ce636a214670896d8a82b
#
_cell.length_a   1.000
_cell.length_b   1.000
_cell.length_c   1.000
_cell.angle_alpha   90.00
_cell.angle_beta   90.00
_cell.angle_gamma   90.00
#
_symmetry.space_group_name_H-M   'P 1'
#
loop_
_entity.id
_entity.type
_entity.pdbx_description
1 polymer ?
#
loop_
_entity_poly.entity_id
_entity_poly.type
_entity_poly.pdbx_seq_one_letter_code
_entity_poly.pdbx_strand_id
1 'polypeptide(L)'
;MLPNDSFETAQWAIDYIGLPDVWVYERGSNLVKVGVIDSGVDGTHPDLRDNINTSLSKCFSPDFSNPLEDNTGHGTHVAGIIGAEANNSIGIAGTCWNISIVSLRVGTKEGKFNVDAVLQAISYATVNDIDILNYSGGSYTYRESYKEAIDNYPGLFVCAAGNEHTNNDVTPHYPSNYDLSNVIAVGSLDSYGNRSSYSNYGTTVDIYAPGGDILSTYPMELCASGSCDKSTHFINGYHSLSGTSMATPYVTGVAALMLSSCDYITPEQLKTQLLNNADNITIQIPSSSGGTTTMGAKALNAEKAVATVDEYWTASRYMQFNYVEGAYNYSSSNFLASTDGHRIIKGIPLTVTAPSISGYTFQRWDVVRNNEGENITTTICSTSPTITISYEYLEDLIENGKYKAIDICAIYSSNCIAEGTLITLADGSQKAVEDLTGNENLLVWNLNTGTFDSAPILFIDREEKASYEVIQLSFSDGTIVDVISEHGFWDVDLNEYVYLDEYAAEYIGHCFLKQGEDGMTAVTLVDVEVSTEETSAYSPVTYGHLCYYVNGLLSMPGGIDGLFNIFEVDKETMMYDAEAMAADIAQYGLYTYEEFNALYNVPEVMFDACGGQYLKVALGKGLITEEGLQNLIDRYSVFFAE
;
A
#
# COMPACT_ATOMS: atom_id res chain seq x y z
N MET A 1 -10.27 23.60 4.38
CA MET A 1 -11.14 23.67 5.61
C MET A 1 -10.19 23.72 6.79
N LEU A 2 -10.28 24.76 7.63
CA LEU A 2 -9.47 24.82 8.85
C LEU A 2 -9.91 23.74 9.84
N PRO A 3 -9.00 23.14 10.60
CA PRO A 3 -9.33 22.20 11.66
C PRO A 3 -10.11 22.91 12.78
N ASN A 4 -10.83 22.15 13.60
CA ASN A 4 -11.64 22.69 14.70
C ASN A 4 -10.94 22.61 16.06
N ASP A 5 -9.62 22.44 16.07
CA ASP A 5 -8.82 22.22 17.27
C ASP A 5 -8.69 23.47 18.12
N SER A 6 -8.69 23.29 19.44
CA SER A 6 -8.87 24.40 20.40
C SER A 6 -7.77 25.49 20.34
N PHE A 7 -6.57 25.15 19.85
CA PHE A 7 -5.40 26.02 19.80
C PHE A 7 -4.88 26.28 18.39
N GLU A 8 -5.65 25.92 17.35
CA GLU A 8 -5.26 26.12 15.96
C GLU A 8 -4.81 27.56 15.69
N THR A 9 -5.53 28.56 16.17
CA THR A 9 -5.20 29.99 16.01
C THR A 9 -3.90 30.42 16.71
N ALA A 10 -3.35 29.62 17.60
CA ALA A 10 -2.05 29.85 18.24
C ALA A 10 -0.88 29.23 17.48
N GLN A 11 -1.14 28.44 16.45
CA GLN A 11 -0.14 27.75 15.64
C GLN A 11 0.22 28.58 14.39
N TRP A 12 0.93 29.70 14.57
CA TRP A 12 1.32 30.61 13.49
C TRP A 12 2.03 29.93 12.30
N ALA A 13 2.72 28.83 12.57
CA ALA A 13 3.50 28.10 11.58
C ALA A 13 2.62 27.47 10.48
N ILE A 14 1.39 27.09 10.82
CA ILE A 14 0.43 26.44 9.91
C ILE A 14 0.12 27.35 8.73
N ASP A 15 -0.25 28.60 9.03
CA ASP A 15 -0.53 29.61 7.99
C ASP A 15 0.73 30.00 7.24
N TYR A 16 1.87 30.11 7.95
CA TYR A 16 3.13 30.54 7.36
C TYR A 16 3.63 29.61 6.25
N ILE A 17 3.46 28.28 6.40
CA ILE A 17 3.90 27.32 5.39
C ILE A 17 2.77 26.90 4.41
N GLY A 18 1.56 27.46 4.52
CA GLY A 18 0.44 27.22 3.59
C GLY A 18 -0.29 25.90 3.80
N LEU A 19 -0.33 25.33 5.01
CA LEU A 19 -1.03 24.07 5.30
C LEU A 19 -2.55 24.13 5.12
N PRO A 20 -3.27 25.24 5.43
CA PRO A 20 -4.72 25.30 5.25
C PRO A 20 -5.18 24.99 3.83
N ASP A 21 -4.41 25.38 2.83
CA ASP A 21 -4.72 25.14 1.42
C ASP A 21 -4.42 23.69 1.03
N VAL A 22 -3.37 23.09 1.61
CA VAL A 22 -3.06 21.65 1.46
C VAL A 22 -4.17 20.79 2.07
N TRP A 23 -4.65 21.10 3.26
CA TRP A 23 -5.64 20.28 3.98
C TRP A 23 -7.03 20.25 3.35
N VAL A 24 -7.27 21.04 2.32
CA VAL A 24 -8.49 20.95 1.50
C VAL A 24 -8.53 19.62 0.76
N TYR A 25 -7.37 19.12 0.30
CA TYR A 25 -7.27 17.95 -0.56
C TYR A 25 -6.36 16.84 -0.01
N GLU A 26 -5.35 17.15 0.82
CA GLU A 26 -4.41 16.16 1.38
C GLU A 26 -4.27 16.34 2.89
N ARG A 27 -4.43 15.25 3.65
CA ARG A 27 -4.37 15.25 5.12
C ARG A 27 -3.47 14.17 5.69
N GLY A 28 -2.82 13.39 4.83
CA GLY A 28 -1.95 12.29 5.21
C GLY A 28 -2.61 10.91 5.16
N SER A 29 -1.79 9.90 5.36
CA SER A 29 -2.18 8.49 5.36
C SER A 29 -1.49 7.74 6.50
N ASN A 30 -2.24 6.90 7.21
CA ASN A 30 -1.68 6.00 8.25
C ASN A 30 -0.79 4.88 7.65
N LEU A 31 -0.74 4.75 6.33
CA LEU A 31 0.22 3.87 5.66
C LEU A 31 1.63 4.46 5.67
N VAL A 32 1.76 5.80 5.72
CA VAL A 32 3.08 6.47 5.81
C VAL A 32 3.58 6.39 7.26
N LYS A 33 4.73 5.75 7.43
CA LYS A 33 5.39 5.54 8.73
C LYS A 33 6.49 6.57 8.95
N VAL A 34 6.39 7.35 10.01
CA VAL A 34 7.40 8.33 10.43
C VAL A 34 8.04 7.91 11.74
N GLY A 35 9.34 7.62 11.70
CA GLY A 35 10.13 7.31 12.89
C GLY A 35 10.64 8.59 13.58
N VAL A 36 10.26 8.80 14.82
CA VAL A 36 10.76 9.91 15.66
C VAL A 36 11.90 9.39 16.54
N ILE A 37 13.16 9.66 16.13
CA ILE A 37 14.36 9.31 16.88
C ILE A 37 14.59 10.41 17.92
N ASP A 38 14.14 10.20 19.17
CA ASP A 38 14.11 11.25 20.19
C ASP A 38 14.11 10.70 21.63
N SER A 39 13.64 11.51 22.59
CA SER A 39 13.54 11.19 24.02
C SER A 39 12.44 10.18 24.39
N GLY A 40 11.61 9.80 23.45
CA GLY A 40 10.36 9.05 23.59
C GLY A 40 9.17 9.90 23.19
N VAL A 41 7.98 9.34 23.21
CA VAL A 41 6.72 10.04 22.94
C VAL A 41 5.69 9.64 23.99
N ASP A 42 4.92 10.58 24.53
CA ASP A 42 3.81 10.24 25.42
C ASP A 42 2.68 9.57 24.64
N GLY A 43 2.67 8.24 24.64
CA GLY A 43 1.67 7.42 23.96
C GLY A 43 0.26 7.49 24.52
N THR A 44 0.07 8.20 25.64
CA THR A 44 -1.23 8.40 26.28
C THR A 44 -1.84 9.77 26.00
N HIS A 45 -1.07 10.66 25.34
CA HIS A 45 -1.51 12.00 25.05
C HIS A 45 -2.76 11.98 24.16
N PRO A 46 -3.87 12.62 24.57
CA PRO A 46 -5.16 12.49 23.88
C PRO A 46 -5.16 13.01 22.45
N ASP A 47 -4.21 13.87 22.10
CA ASP A 47 -4.06 14.51 20.80
C ASP A 47 -2.99 13.82 19.90
N LEU A 48 -2.48 12.66 20.33
CA LEU A 48 -1.44 11.92 19.60
C LEU A 48 -1.73 10.42 19.46
N ARG A 49 -2.43 9.84 20.42
CA ARG A 49 -2.48 8.39 20.66
C ARG A 49 -2.95 7.59 19.45
N ASP A 50 -3.92 8.13 18.67
CA ASP A 50 -4.53 7.40 17.55
C ASP A 50 -3.62 7.42 16.29
N ASN A 51 -2.64 8.35 16.25
CA ASN A 51 -1.59 8.39 15.23
C ASN A 51 -0.30 7.66 15.63
N ILE A 52 -0.20 7.15 16.88
CA ILE A 52 1.00 6.44 17.33
C ILE A 52 0.93 4.96 16.99
N ASN A 53 1.91 4.48 16.26
CA ASN A 53 2.10 3.07 16.00
C ASN A 53 2.78 2.39 17.19
N THR A 54 1.98 1.87 18.11
CA THR A 54 2.48 1.23 19.34
C THR A 54 3.22 -0.07 19.07
N SER A 55 2.88 -0.78 17.99
CA SER A 55 3.47 -2.08 17.64
C SER A 55 4.89 -1.95 17.10
N LEU A 56 5.19 -0.89 16.36
CA LEU A 56 6.52 -0.60 15.83
C LEU A 56 7.35 0.30 16.73
N SER A 57 6.75 0.99 17.70
CA SER A 57 7.49 1.84 18.63
C SER A 57 8.46 1.04 19.49
N LYS A 58 9.72 1.51 19.61
CA LYS A 58 10.79 0.78 20.27
C LYS A 58 11.75 1.67 21.04
N CYS A 59 12.19 1.17 22.20
CA CYS A 59 13.19 1.84 23.03
C CYS A 59 14.56 1.22 22.82
N PHE A 60 15.55 2.07 22.50
CA PHE A 60 16.97 1.75 22.37
C PHE A 60 17.79 2.45 23.45
N SER A 61 17.18 3.28 24.27
CA SER A 61 17.85 3.97 25.35
C SER A 61 18.49 3.00 26.35
N PRO A 62 19.71 3.27 26.82
CA PRO A 62 20.31 2.47 27.88
C PRO A 62 19.67 2.68 29.26
N ASP A 63 18.92 3.77 29.44
CA ASP A 63 18.38 4.19 30.73
C ASP A 63 16.87 3.90 30.90
N PHE A 64 16.17 3.64 29.80
CA PHE A 64 14.72 3.46 29.77
C PHE A 64 14.34 2.20 29.00
N SER A 65 13.11 1.74 29.16
CA SER A 65 12.59 0.54 28.47
C SER A 65 11.30 0.77 27.70
N ASN A 66 10.56 1.85 28.00
CA ASN A 66 9.28 2.14 27.36
C ASN A 66 9.46 3.24 26.31
N PRO A 67 9.16 2.99 25.01
CA PRO A 67 9.24 4.02 23.98
C PRO A 67 8.10 5.04 24.06
N LEU A 68 6.99 4.68 24.72
CA LEU A 68 5.77 5.47 24.84
C LEU A 68 5.70 6.29 26.15
N GLU A 69 6.85 6.57 26.73
CA GLU A 69 7.07 7.50 27.82
C GLU A 69 8.11 8.54 27.42
N ASP A 70 7.88 9.78 27.78
CA ASP A 70 8.82 10.87 27.52
C ASP A 70 9.07 11.68 28.79
N ASN A 71 10.28 11.60 29.32
CA ASN A 71 10.67 12.25 30.56
C ASN A 71 11.24 13.66 30.37
N THR A 72 11.37 14.11 29.12
CA THR A 72 11.90 15.44 28.79
C THR A 72 10.87 16.33 28.07
N GLY A 73 9.93 15.71 27.37
CA GLY A 73 8.90 16.35 26.57
C GLY A 73 9.32 16.72 25.15
N HIS A 74 10.61 16.56 24.80
CA HIS A 74 11.11 16.97 23.50
C HIS A 74 10.54 16.11 22.36
N GLY A 75 10.60 14.78 22.48
CA GLY A 75 10.08 13.87 21.44
C GLY A 75 8.55 13.93 21.30
N THR A 76 7.82 14.14 22.40
CA THR A 76 6.37 14.35 22.36
C THR A 76 6.02 15.65 21.63
N HIS A 77 6.81 16.69 21.84
CA HIS A 77 6.63 17.97 21.15
C HIS A 77 6.89 17.85 19.64
N VAL A 78 7.97 17.17 19.27
CA VAL A 78 8.31 16.85 17.86
C VAL A 78 7.21 16.03 17.21
N ALA A 79 6.72 14.99 17.88
CA ALA A 79 5.65 14.12 17.37
C ALA A 79 4.35 14.91 17.09
N GLY A 80 3.99 15.86 17.98
CA GLY A 80 2.80 16.69 17.79
C GLY A 80 2.88 17.61 16.57
N ILE A 81 4.06 18.18 16.27
CA ILE A 81 4.24 18.99 15.06
C ILE A 81 4.07 18.12 13.79
N ILE A 82 4.58 16.89 13.81
CA ILE A 82 4.44 15.96 12.68
C ILE A 82 2.96 15.58 12.49
N GLY A 83 2.31 15.12 13.56
CA GLY A 83 1.02 14.46 13.43
C GLY A 83 0.19 14.40 14.71
N ALA A 84 -0.02 15.54 15.40
CA ALA A 84 -1.14 15.63 16.33
C ALA A 84 -2.45 15.38 15.56
N GLU A 85 -3.40 14.70 16.22
CA GLU A 85 -4.71 14.43 15.65
C GLU A 85 -5.45 15.73 15.40
N ALA A 86 -5.79 16.00 14.15
CA ALA A 86 -6.47 17.23 13.80
C ALA A 86 -7.98 17.04 13.63
N ASN A 87 -8.73 18.12 13.78
CA ASN A 87 -10.18 18.15 13.65
C ASN A 87 -10.92 17.27 14.68
N ASN A 88 -10.31 17.10 15.87
CA ASN A 88 -10.84 16.33 17.00
C ASN A 88 -11.43 17.23 18.10
N SER A 89 -11.45 18.57 17.91
CA SER A 89 -11.94 19.60 18.84
C SER A 89 -11.08 19.79 20.09
N ILE A 90 -9.88 19.23 20.16
CA ILE A 90 -8.93 19.40 21.26
C ILE A 90 -7.57 19.83 20.73
N GLY A 91 -6.79 20.54 21.53
CA GLY A 91 -5.39 20.80 21.32
C GLY A 91 -5.04 21.50 20.02
N ILE A 92 -4.16 20.88 19.25
CA ILE A 92 -3.49 21.41 18.06
C ILE A 92 -3.72 20.52 16.84
N ALA A 93 -3.47 21.07 15.65
CA ALA A 93 -3.38 20.28 14.42
C ALA A 93 -1.90 19.97 14.11
N GLY A 94 -1.59 18.70 13.88
CA GLY A 94 -0.31 18.29 13.30
C GLY A 94 -0.24 18.64 11.81
N THR A 95 0.99 18.69 11.26
CA THR A 95 1.20 18.90 9.82
C THR A 95 0.45 17.87 8.98
N CYS A 96 0.49 16.62 9.41
CA CYS A 96 -0.18 15.45 8.82
C CYS A 96 -1.25 14.96 9.78
N TRP A 97 -2.54 15.03 9.38
CA TRP A 97 -3.65 14.68 10.29
C TRP A 97 -3.78 13.18 10.52
N ASN A 98 -3.41 12.40 9.53
CA ASN A 98 -3.47 10.96 9.54
C ASN A 98 -2.08 10.40 9.18
N ILE A 99 -1.42 9.74 10.10
CA ILE A 99 -0.03 9.30 9.97
C ILE A 99 0.28 8.16 10.94
N SER A 100 1.28 7.34 10.65
CA SER A 100 1.79 6.30 11.55
C SER A 100 3.09 6.77 12.22
N ILE A 101 3.01 7.36 13.40
CA ILE A 101 4.17 7.82 14.18
C ILE A 101 4.77 6.64 14.95
N VAL A 102 6.04 6.35 14.70
CA VAL A 102 6.83 5.33 15.39
C VAL A 102 7.82 5.99 16.35
N SER A 103 7.62 5.86 17.65
CA SER A 103 8.57 6.35 18.66
C SER A 103 9.80 5.46 18.72
N LEU A 104 10.96 6.01 18.35
CA LEU A 104 12.26 5.37 18.41
C LEU A 104 13.10 6.03 19.50
N ARG A 105 12.86 5.61 20.75
CA ARG A 105 13.44 6.26 21.92
C ARG A 105 14.93 5.99 22.05
N VAL A 106 15.76 7.06 22.01
CA VAL A 106 17.23 7.02 22.14
C VAL A 106 17.75 7.90 23.28
N GLY A 107 16.88 8.75 23.84
CA GLY A 107 17.22 9.71 24.89
C GLY A 107 17.70 9.03 26.17
N THR A 108 18.72 9.62 26.82
CA THR A 108 19.23 9.21 28.13
C THR A 108 18.57 10.04 29.25
N LYS A 109 18.74 9.60 30.51
CA LYS A 109 18.25 10.37 31.68
C LYS A 109 18.94 11.73 31.85
N GLU A 110 20.10 11.96 31.24
CA GLU A 110 20.77 13.26 31.19
C GLU A 110 20.24 14.17 30.07
N GLY A 111 19.19 13.77 29.34
CA GLY A 111 18.62 14.53 28.23
C GLY A 111 19.48 14.57 26.97
N LYS A 112 20.38 13.57 26.79
CA LYS A 112 21.24 13.44 25.61
C LYS A 112 20.80 12.26 24.76
N PHE A 113 21.16 12.29 23.49
CA PHE A 113 20.94 11.13 22.61
C PHE A 113 22.15 10.20 22.65
N ASN A 114 21.89 8.92 22.87
CA ASN A 114 22.95 7.90 22.87
C ASN A 114 23.29 7.49 21.43
N VAL A 115 24.57 7.54 21.09
CA VAL A 115 25.07 7.29 19.72
C VAL A 115 24.70 5.88 19.23
N ASP A 116 24.95 4.88 20.06
CA ASP A 116 24.70 3.48 19.69
C ASP A 116 23.19 3.20 19.57
N ALA A 117 22.38 3.87 20.40
CA ALA A 117 20.93 3.79 20.33
C ALA A 117 20.38 4.40 19.02
N VAL A 118 20.96 5.53 18.55
CA VAL A 118 20.58 6.13 17.26
C VAL A 118 20.91 5.21 16.10
N LEU A 119 22.10 4.59 16.10
CA LEU A 119 22.48 3.61 15.07
C LEU A 119 21.54 2.40 15.05
N GLN A 120 21.17 1.89 16.23
CA GLN A 120 20.19 0.80 16.34
C GLN A 120 18.80 1.21 15.85
N ALA A 121 18.39 2.45 16.13
CA ALA A 121 17.10 3.00 15.66
C ALA A 121 17.06 3.11 14.14
N ILE A 122 18.12 3.60 13.48
CA ILE A 122 18.23 3.67 12.01
C ILE A 122 18.18 2.25 11.40
N SER A 123 18.96 1.31 11.95
CA SER A 123 18.95 -0.08 11.48
C SER A 123 17.57 -0.74 11.65
N TYR A 124 16.90 -0.45 12.76
CA TYR A 124 15.54 -0.93 13.00
C TYR A 124 14.53 -0.33 12.01
N ALA A 125 14.66 0.95 11.71
CA ALA A 125 13.81 1.64 10.74
C ALA A 125 13.93 1.02 9.33
N THR A 126 15.15 0.69 8.92
CA THR A 126 15.44 0.00 7.65
C THR A 126 14.72 -1.36 7.55
N VAL A 127 14.76 -2.16 8.63
CA VAL A 127 14.17 -3.51 8.64
C VAL A 127 12.64 -3.50 8.72
N ASN A 128 12.06 -2.41 9.22
CA ASN A 128 10.61 -2.29 9.42
C ASN A 128 9.94 -1.33 8.43
N ASP A 129 10.62 -1.02 7.33
CA ASP A 129 10.11 -0.16 6.24
C ASP A 129 9.49 1.14 6.78
N ILE A 130 10.21 1.86 7.63
CA ILE A 130 9.82 3.20 8.08
C ILE A 130 10.25 4.19 7.00
N ASP A 131 9.31 5.00 6.49
CA ASP A 131 9.49 5.80 5.28
C ASP A 131 10.32 7.05 5.50
N ILE A 132 10.13 7.72 6.65
CA ILE A 132 10.85 8.94 7.01
C ILE A 132 11.36 8.83 8.43
N LEU A 133 12.59 9.27 8.66
CA LEU A 133 13.16 9.47 10.00
C LEU A 133 13.28 10.96 10.31
N ASN A 134 12.67 11.37 11.42
CA ASN A 134 12.89 12.68 12.02
C ASN A 134 13.92 12.57 13.13
N TYR A 135 15.03 13.29 12.99
CA TYR A 135 16.07 13.37 14.00
C TYR A 135 16.32 14.81 14.42
N SER A 136 15.61 15.25 15.45
CA SER A 136 15.74 16.60 16.02
C SER A 136 16.95 16.72 16.95
N GLY A 137 18.12 16.30 16.48
CA GLY A 137 19.37 16.28 17.25
C GLY A 137 20.61 16.30 16.37
N GLY A 138 21.77 16.33 17.02
CA GLY A 138 23.05 16.31 16.33
C GLY A 138 24.24 16.66 17.21
N SER A 139 25.42 16.73 16.58
CA SER A 139 26.69 17.10 17.25
C SER A 139 27.73 17.58 16.26
N TYR A 140 28.81 18.19 16.76
CA TYR A 140 29.97 18.61 15.95
C TYR A 140 31.01 17.51 15.74
N THR A 141 30.68 16.26 16.12
CA THR A 141 31.59 15.12 15.97
C THR A 141 31.22 14.32 14.73
N TYR A 142 32.10 14.31 13.75
CA TYR A 142 31.96 13.44 12.57
C TYR A 142 32.04 11.97 12.99
N ARG A 143 31.15 11.15 12.43
CA ARG A 143 31.13 9.69 12.65
C ARG A 143 30.82 8.96 11.34
N GLU A 144 31.79 8.19 10.85
CA GLU A 144 31.61 7.40 9.64
C GLU A 144 30.43 6.42 9.78
N SER A 145 30.34 5.76 10.96
CA SER A 145 29.23 4.81 11.22
C SER A 145 27.83 5.43 11.12
N TYR A 146 27.69 6.74 11.45
CA TYR A 146 26.43 7.44 11.25
C TYR A 146 26.16 7.69 9.78
N LYS A 147 27.18 8.14 9.06
CA LYS A 147 27.08 8.40 7.63
C LYS A 147 26.68 7.12 6.88
N GLU A 148 27.40 6.02 7.14
CA GLU A 148 27.10 4.71 6.54
C GLU A 148 25.69 4.20 6.88
N ALA A 149 25.25 4.35 8.14
CA ALA A 149 23.92 3.92 8.56
C ALA A 149 22.81 4.73 7.86
N ILE A 150 23.01 6.05 7.69
CA ILE A 150 22.03 6.92 7.02
C ILE A 150 22.06 6.71 5.50
N ASP A 151 23.23 6.51 4.90
CA ASP A 151 23.40 6.23 3.46
C ASP A 151 22.71 4.92 3.05
N ASN A 152 22.77 3.91 3.94
CA ASN A 152 22.09 2.61 3.73
C ASN A 152 20.60 2.60 4.15
N TYR A 153 20.08 3.68 4.71
CA TYR A 153 18.66 3.80 5.04
C TYR A 153 17.85 4.15 3.80
N PRO A 154 16.87 3.32 3.40
CA PRO A 154 16.14 3.51 2.14
C PRO A 154 15.12 4.64 2.16
N GLY A 155 14.83 5.24 3.33
CA GLY A 155 13.89 6.34 3.52
C GLY A 155 14.54 7.71 3.59
N LEU A 156 13.73 8.75 3.75
CA LEU A 156 14.20 10.12 3.93
C LEU A 156 14.64 10.36 5.37
N PHE A 157 15.80 10.98 5.57
CA PHE A 157 16.35 11.36 6.88
C PHE A 157 16.34 12.88 7.05
N VAL A 158 15.44 13.39 7.89
CA VAL A 158 15.28 14.83 8.15
C VAL A 158 15.92 15.18 9.48
N CYS A 159 16.85 16.13 9.50
CA CYS A 159 17.61 16.44 10.71
C CYS A 159 17.80 17.94 10.97
N ALA A 160 17.96 18.28 12.25
CA ALA A 160 18.18 19.64 12.71
C ALA A 160 19.58 20.15 12.36
N ALA A 161 19.68 21.43 11.92
CA ALA A 161 20.94 22.05 11.56
C ALA A 161 21.80 22.48 12.77
N GLY A 162 21.22 22.55 13.98
CA GLY A 162 21.88 23.00 15.20
C GLY A 162 21.45 24.39 15.68
N ASN A 163 21.71 24.73 16.97
CA ASN A 163 21.16 25.88 17.67
C ASN A 163 22.26 26.82 18.27
N GLU A 164 23.48 26.76 17.76
CA GLU A 164 24.63 27.46 18.32
C GLU A 164 25.02 28.72 17.56
N HIS A 165 24.14 29.19 16.63
CA HIS A 165 24.41 30.34 15.77
C HIS A 165 25.70 30.19 14.95
N THR A 166 26.01 28.97 14.53
CA THR A 166 27.29 28.60 13.91
C THR A 166 27.12 28.46 12.39
N ASN A 167 28.19 28.85 11.66
CA ASN A 167 28.26 28.56 10.23
C ASN A 167 28.70 27.09 10.02
N ASN A 168 27.79 26.25 9.53
CA ASN A 168 28.02 24.84 9.31
C ASN A 168 29.01 24.56 8.16
N ASP A 169 29.26 25.53 7.26
CA ASP A 169 30.30 25.43 6.23
C ASP A 169 31.72 25.52 6.83
N VAL A 170 31.84 26.13 8.03
CA VAL A 170 33.12 26.33 8.74
C VAL A 170 33.27 25.36 9.90
N THR A 171 32.19 25.12 10.62
CA THR A 171 32.13 24.20 11.77
C THR A 171 31.01 23.20 11.52
N PRO A 172 31.30 22.10 10.81
CA PRO A 172 30.29 21.14 10.39
C PRO A 172 29.52 20.51 11.55
N HIS A 173 28.20 20.51 11.46
CA HIS A 173 27.29 19.88 12.41
C HIS A 173 26.71 18.59 11.81
N TYR A 174 26.72 17.49 12.51
CA TYR A 174 26.30 16.17 12.01
C TYR A 174 25.07 15.65 12.73
N PRO A 175 24.14 15.01 11.98
CA PRO A 175 24.23 14.52 10.58
C PRO A 175 23.96 15.57 9.49
N SER A 176 23.55 16.81 9.82
CA SER A 176 23.13 17.85 8.86
C SER A 176 24.20 18.24 7.81
N ASN A 177 25.48 17.92 8.06
CA ASN A 177 26.56 18.14 7.09
C ASN A 177 27.01 16.86 6.35
N TYR A 178 26.27 15.76 6.46
CA TYR A 178 26.52 14.63 5.56
C TYR A 178 25.96 14.95 4.18
N ASP A 179 26.83 14.92 3.18
CA ASP A 179 26.42 15.07 1.78
C ASP A 179 25.85 13.72 1.29
N LEU A 180 24.54 13.51 1.52
CA LEU A 180 23.79 12.32 1.16
C LEU A 180 22.48 12.71 0.49
N SER A 181 22.08 11.93 -0.52
CA SER A 181 20.89 12.22 -1.32
C SER A 181 19.57 12.10 -0.55
N ASN A 182 19.56 11.32 0.54
CA ASN A 182 18.40 11.09 1.40
C ASN A 182 18.41 11.93 2.69
N VAL A 183 19.33 12.88 2.87
CA VAL A 183 19.39 13.76 4.06
C VAL A 183 18.88 15.16 3.75
N ILE A 184 18.03 15.71 4.62
CA ILE A 184 17.61 17.13 4.61
C ILE A 184 18.02 17.77 5.92
N ALA A 185 18.83 18.85 5.83
CA ALA A 185 19.26 19.68 6.95
C ALA A 185 18.33 20.88 7.12
N VAL A 186 17.72 21.03 8.31
CA VAL A 186 16.66 22.01 8.58
C VAL A 186 17.11 23.09 9.54
N GLY A 187 17.08 24.36 9.08
CA GLY A 187 17.26 25.57 9.89
C GLY A 187 15.93 26.11 10.43
N SER A 188 16.01 27.05 11.38
CA SER A 188 14.85 27.62 12.08
C SER A 188 14.53 29.03 11.65
N LEU A 189 13.24 29.33 11.41
CA LEU A 189 12.67 30.67 11.23
C LEU A 189 11.83 31.08 12.46
N ASP A 190 11.79 32.39 12.73
CA ASP A 190 10.84 33.01 13.66
C ASP A 190 9.50 33.35 12.97
N SER A 191 8.50 33.82 13.74
CA SER A 191 7.17 34.15 13.23
C SER A 191 7.14 35.34 12.24
N TYR A 192 8.25 36.04 12.07
CA TYR A 192 8.41 37.09 11.06
C TYR A 192 9.10 36.60 9.78
N GLY A 193 9.42 35.32 9.71
CA GLY A 193 10.14 34.69 8.58
C GLY A 193 11.65 34.99 8.56
N ASN A 194 12.22 35.53 9.65
CA ASN A 194 13.66 35.72 9.77
C ASN A 194 14.30 34.42 10.30
N ARG A 195 15.57 34.18 9.95
CA ARG A 195 16.37 33.14 10.60
C ARG A 195 16.39 33.39 12.12
N SER A 196 15.97 32.40 12.88
CA SER A 196 16.02 32.44 14.35
C SER A 196 17.46 32.75 14.83
N SER A 197 17.61 33.59 15.85
CA SER A 197 18.92 34.08 16.29
C SER A 197 19.88 32.95 16.71
N TYR A 198 19.36 31.83 17.17
CA TYR A 198 20.13 30.66 17.57
C TYR A 198 20.43 29.70 16.40
N SER A 199 19.64 29.73 15.32
CA SER A 199 19.76 28.74 14.23
C SER A 199 21.14 28.76 13.59
N ASN A 200 21.73 27.61 13.42
CA ASN A 200 22.90 27.44 12.56
C ASN A 200 22.53 27.83 11.12
N TYR A 201 23.54 28.14 10.33
CA TYR A 201 23.41 28.60 8.94
C TYR A 201 24.59 28.08 8.11
N GLY A 202 24.52 28.27 6.81
CA GLY A 202 25.54 27.86 5.85
C GLY A 202 24.89 27.27 4.60
N THR A 203 25.70 26.99 3.59
CA THR A 203 25.23 26.38 2.33
C THR A 203 24.82 24.91 2.49
N THR A 204 25.22 24.28 3.61
CA THR A 204 24.85 22.92 3.96
C THR A 204 23.52 22.83 4.72
N VAL A 205 22.86 23.96 4.99
CA VAL A 205 21.48 23.98 5.50
C VAL A 205 20.54 24.02 4.29
N ASP A 206 19.87 22.91 4.02
CA ASP A 206 19.07 22.72 2.79
C ASP A 206 17.83 23.62 2.77
N ILE A 207 17.11 23.70 3.92
CA ILE A 207 15.83 24.39 4.01
C ILE A 207 15.62 24.96 5.41
N TYR A 208 14.87 26.04 5.50
CA TYR A 208 14.43 26.65 6.75
C TYR A 208 12.93 26.47 6.94
N ALA A 209 12.49 26.18 8.16
CA ALA A 209 11.08 26.04 8.52
C ALA A 209 10.78 26.73 9.86
N PRO A 210 9.49 26.95 10.21
CA PRO A 210 9.09 27.52 11.50
C PRO A 210 9.68 26.75 12.68
N GLY A 211 10.43 27.43 13.55
CA GLY A 211 11.05 26.79 14.71
C GLY A 211 11.11 27.70 15.93
N GLY A 212 10.67 28.97 15.82
CA GLY A 212 10.61 29.91 16.92
C GLY A 212 9.22 29.98 17.57
N ASP A 213 9.12 29.75 18.87
CA ASP A 213 7.87 29.80 19.64
C ASP A 213 6.77 28.89 19.05
N ILE A 214 7.09 27.61 18.92
CA ILE A 214 6.20 26.60 18.33
C ILE A 214 5.41 25.88 19.41
N LEU A 215 4.09 26.03 19.37
CA LEU A 215 3.16 25.32 20.23
C LEU A 215 2.97 23.87 19.73
N SER A 216 3.14 22.90 20.65
CA SER A 216 2.90 21.49 20.34
C SER A 216 2.54 20.69 21.59
N THR A 217 2.20 19.40 21.40
CA THR A 217 1.91 18.45 22.48
C THR A 217 3.09 18.30 23.43
N TYR A 218 2.80 18.04 24.70
CA TYR A 218 3.81 17.88 25.74
C TYR A 218 3.33 16.86 26.77
N PRO A 219 4.20 16.03 27.38
CA PRO A 219 3.74 14.95 28.27
C PRO A 219 2.86 15.45 29.41
N MET A 220 1.71 14.79 29.57
CA MET A 220 0.72 15.17 30.60
C MET A 220 1.29 15.11 32.02
N GLU A 221 2.14 14.12 32.32
CA GLU A 221 2.76 13.97 33.64
C GLU A 221 3.74 15.09 33.97
N LEU A 222 4.52 15.57 33.01
CA LEU A 222 5.43 16.69 33.20
C LEU A 222 4.66 17.99 33.44
N CYS A 223 3.51 18.17 32.81
CA CYS A 223 2.64 19.29 33.03
C CYS A 223 2.00 19.23 34.45
N ALA A 224 1.58 18.07 34.92
CA ALA A 224 0.98 17.88 36.23
C ALA A 224 1.98 18.05 37.39
N SER A 225 3.25 17.70 37.18
CA SER A 225 4.32 17.82 38.19
C SER A 225 4.75 19.26 38.51
N GLY A 226 4.29 20.24 37.73
CA GLY A 226 4.68 21.65 37.87
C GLY A 226 6.08 21.97 37.36
N SER A 227 6.71 21.02 36.64
CA SER A 227 8.00 21.22 35.97
C SER A 227 7.91 22.14 34.74
N CYS A 228 6.69 22.53 34.41
CA CYS A 228 6.36 23.42 33.31
C CYS A 228 6.27 24.87 33.80
N ASP A 229 6.94 25.79 33.15
CA ASP A 229 6.86 27.23 33.47
C ASP A 229 5.45 27.74 33.13
N LYS A 230 4.66 28.00 34.18
CA LYS A 230 3.28 28.50 34.05
C LYS A 230 3.18 29.92 33.50
N SER A 231 4.32 30.60 33.23
CA SER A 231 4.36 31.98 32.73
C SER A 231 4.24 32.04 31.20
N THR A 232 4.46 30.95 30.48
CA THR A 232 4.41 30.90 29.02
C THR A 232 3.35 29.89 28.54
N HIS A 233 2.17 30.38 28.20
CA HIS A 233 1.09 29.70 27.46
C HIS A 233 0.95 28.20 27.72
N PHE A 234 0.70 27.81 28.98
CA PHE A 234 0.47 26.42 29.39
C PHE A 234 -1.01 26.10 29.43
N ILE A 235 -1.38 25.10 28.64
CA ILE A 235 -2.66 24.41 28.79
C ILE A 235 -2.32 22.92 28.86
N ASN A 236 -2.89 22.21 29.83
CA ASN A 236 -2.63 20.79 30.10
C ASN A 236 -2.25 19.95 28.87
N GLY A 237 -0.99 19.54 28.78
CA GLY A 237 -0.49 18.70 27.69
C GLY A 237 0.10 19.45 26.47
N TYR A 238 0.25 20.80 26.50
CA TYR A 238 0.81 21.57 25.40
C TYR A 238 1.84 22.58 25.88
N HIS A 239 2.88 22.81 25.08
CA HIS A 239 3.96 23.74 25.40
C HIS A 239 4.56 24.38 24.15
N SER A 240 5.01 25.65 24.26
CA SER A 240 5.78 26.32 23.22
C SER A 240 7.27 26.09 23.43
N LEU A 241 7.95 25.59 22.41
CA LEU A 241 9.40 25.44 22.36
C LEU A 241 9.99 26.14 21.15
N SER A 242 11.30 26.42 21.22
CA SER A 242 12.05 27.03 20.11
C SER A 242 13.32 26.23 19.82
N GLY A 243 13.59 25.98 18.54
CA GLY A 243 14.78 25.25 18.10
C GLY A 243 14.68 24.82 16.63
N THR A 244 15.82 24.51 16.02
CA THR A 244 15.85 23.77 14.77
C THR A 244 15.18 22.39 14.93
N SER A 245 15.11 21.91 16.17
CA SER A 245 14.35 20.70 16.55
C SER A 245 12.84 20.82 16.31
N MET A 246 12.26 22.02 16.35
CA MET A 246 10.83 22.27 16.07
C MET A 246 10.59 22.59 14.60
N ALA A 247 11.62 23.05 13.89
CA ALA A 247 11.58 23.27 12.44
C ALA A 247 11.64 21.95 11.65
N THR A 248 12.45 21.00 12.10
CA THR A 248 12.65 19.69 11.47
C THR A 248 11.34 18.91 11.26
N PRO A 249 10.46 18.77 12.28
CA PRO A 249 9.22 18.04 12.14
C PRO A 249 8.19 18.66 11.16
N TYR A 250 8.23 19.95 10.90
CA TYR A 250 7.40 20.54 9.82
C TYR A 250 7.84 20.04 8.45
N VAL A 251 9.15 19.98 8.18
CA VAL A 251 9.67 19.41 6.93
C VAL A 251 9.33 17.92 6.83
N THR A 252 9.46 17.19 7.93
CA THR A 252 9.08 15.77 8.03
C THR A 252 7.59 15.57 7.73
N GLY A 253 6.72 16.38 8.32
CA GLY A 253 5.27 16.30 8.11
C GLY A 253 4.85 16.63 6.67
N VAL A 254 5.47 17.66 6.06
CA VAL A 254 5.21 18.00 4.65
C VAL A 254 5.72 16.88 3.73
N ALA A 255 6.89 16.30 4.02
CA ALA A 255 7.38 15.13 3.29
C ALA A 255 6.40 13.93 3.41
N ALA A 256 5.80 13.74 4.59
CA ALA A 256 4.81 12.70 4.80
C ALA A 256 3.50 12.96 4.04
N LEU A 257 3.03 14.21 3.95
CA LEU A 257 1.90 14.59 3.08
C LEU A 257 2.21 14.31 1.61
N MET A 258 3.43 14.60 1.15
CA MET A 258 3.85 14.30 -0.23
C MET A 258 3.88 12.78 -0.49
N LEU A 259 4.39 11.98 0.46
CA LEU A 259 4.34 10.51 0.36
C LEU A 259 2.92 9.96 0.40
N SER A 260 2.04 10.55 1.21
CA SER A 260 0.62 10.16 1.24
C SER A 260 -0.08 10.42 -0.09
N SER A 261 0.40 11.40 -0.84
CA SER A 261 -0.09 11.73 -2.18
C SER A 261 0.59 10.91 -3.28
N CYS A 262 1.80 10.36 -3.02
CA CYS A 262 2.58 9.60 -4.01
C CYS A 262 3.57 8.68 -3.29
N ASP A 263 3.19 7.44 -3.08
CA ASP A 263 3.93 6.42 -2.33
C ASP A 263 5.15 5.85 -3.07
N TYR A 264 5.33 6.19 -4.35
CA TYR A 264 6.46 5.75 -5.19
C TYR A 264 7.59 6.76 -5.33
N ILE A 265 7.49 7.92 -4.68
CA ILE A 265 8.55 8.94 -4.73
C ILE A 265 9.76 8.49 -3.89
N THR A 266 10.95 8.45 -4.53
CA THR A 266 12.17 8.09 -3.79
C THR A 266 12.58 9.19 -2.81
N PRO A 267 13.37 8.89 -1.76
CA PRO A 267 13.86 9.90 -0.83
C PRO A 267 14.62 11.05 -1.49
N GLU A 268 15.42 10.77 -2.51
CA GLU A 268 16.14 11.78 -3.29
C GLU A 268 15.17 12.68 -4.08
N GLN A 269 14.16 12.08 -4.70
CA GLN A 269 13.12 12.82 -5.41
C GLN A 269 12.30 13.67 -4.44
N LEU A 270 11.95 13.13 -3.28
CA LEU A 270 11.22 13.83 -2.23
C LEU A 270 12.00 15.06 -1.73
N LYS A 271 13.30 14.88 -1.43
CA LYS A 271 14.22 15.99 -1.12
C LYS A 271 14.25 17.03 -2.25
N THR A 272 14.43 16.58 -3.47
CA THR A 272 14.52 17.47 -4.65
C THR A 272 13.24 18.29 -4.82
N GLN A 273 12.07 17.67 -4.68
CA GLN A 273 10.78 18.36 -4.81
C GLN A 273 10.56 19.36 -3.67
N LEU A 274 10.84 18.98 -2.43
CA LEU A 274 10.78 19.91 -1.30
C LEU A 274 11.64 21.16 -1.54
N LEU A 275 12.88 20.98 -2.02
CA LEU A 275 13.80 22.08 -2.24
C LEU A 275 13.45 22.92 -3.49
N ASN A 276 12.95 22.31 -4.55
CA ASN A 276 12.57 23.04 -5.77
C ASN A 276 11.32 23.91 -5.56
N ASN A 277 10.43 23.49 -4.68
CA ASN A 277 9.17 24.16 -4.39
C ASN A 277 9.22 25.06 -3.14
N ALA A 278 10.37 25.09 -2.46
CA ALA A 278 10.59 26.00 -1.35
C ALA A 278 10.68 27.46 -1.82
N ASP A 279 10.23 28.38 -0.97
CA ASP A 279 10.34 29.82 -1.23
C ASP A 279 11.79 30.30 -1.13
N ASN A 280 12.23 31.09 -2.11
CA ASN A 280 13.52 31.72 -2.04
C ASN A 280 13.44 32.89 -1.05
N ILE A 281 14.21 32.84 0.01
CA ILE A 281 14.31 33.88 1.04
C ILE A 281 15.73 34.40 1.17
N THR A 282 15.88 35.50 1.93
CA THR A 282 17.18 36.06 2.31
C THR A 282 17.28 36.06 3.83
N ILE A 283 18.30 35.44 4.37
CA ILE A 283 18.56 35.37 5.81
C ILE A 283 19.72 36.30 6.20
N GLN A 284 19.68 36.82 7.43
CA GLN A 284 20.76 37.60 8.02
C GLN A 284 21.79 36.63 8.66
N ILE A 285 23.06 36.79 8.32
CA ILE A 285 24.18 36.05 8.88
C ILE A 285 25.29 36.98 9.36
N PRO A 286 26.17 36.55 10.31
CA PRO A 286 27.33 37.34 10.71
C PRO A 286 28.28 37.58 9.54
N SER A 287 28.78 38.82 9.45
CA SER A 287 29.81 39.21 8.47
C SER A 287 31.22 39.01 9.02
N SER A 288 32.14 38.55 8.17
CA SER A 288 33.56 38.42 8.52
C SER A 288 34.24 39.78 8.89
N SER A 289 33.66 40.88 8.45
CA SER A 289 34.12 42.24 8.77
C SER A 289 33.47 42.86 10.02
N GLY A 290 32.64 42.11 10.73
CA GLY A 290 31.78 42.55 11.82
C GLY A 290 30.42 43.05 11.32
N GLY A 291 29.40 42.96 12.16
CA GLY A 291 28.00 43.21 11.77
C GLY A 291 27.32 42.05 11.07
N THR A 292 26.31 42.33 10.25
CA THR A 292 25.53 41.33 9.52
C THR A 292 25.64 41.50 8.00
N THR A 293 25.49 40.40 7.30
CA THR A 293 25.35 40.35 5.83
C THR A 293 24.18 39.41 5.49
N THR A 294 23.83 39.33 4.23
CA THR A 294 22.73 38.50 3.77
C THR A 294 23.22 37.27 3.01
N MET A 295 22.48 36.15 3.15
CA MET A 295 22.67 34.90 2.39
C MET A 295 21.32 34.48 1.83
N GLY A 296 21.31 34.02 0.57
CA GLY A 296 20.14 33.37 -0.01
C GLY A 296 19.89 32.04 0.67
N ALA A 297 18.62 31.70 0.91
CA ALA A 297 18.19 30.47 1.53
C ALA A 297 16.82 30.05 0.99
N LYS A 298 16.37 28.86 1.37
CA LYS A 298 15.06 28.30 1.02
C LYS A 298 14.19 28.17 2.27
N ALA A 299 12.91 28.57 2.18
CA ALA A 299 11.93 28.38 3.24
C ALA A 299 10.89 27.34 2.80
N LEU A 300 10.48 26.49 3.74
CA LEU A 300 9.46 25.49 3.51
C LEU A 300 8.15 26.14 3.07
N ASN A 301 7.58 25.63 1.98
CA ASN A 301 6.26 25.98 1.48
C ASN A 301 5.48 24.68 1.22
N ALA A 302 4.57 24.33 2.10
CA ALA A 302 3.80 23.10 2.03
C ALA A 302 2.83 23.12 0.84
N GLU A 303 2.17 24.26 0.60
CA GLU A 303 1.24 24.43 -0.51
C GLU A 303 1.93 24.08 -1.84
N LYS A 304 3.08 24.69 -2.14
CA LYS A 304 3.82 24.44 -3.38
C LYS A 304 4.40 23.02 -3.43
N ALA A 305 4.94 22.52 -2.30
CA ALA A 305 5.55 21.21 -2.26
C ALA A 305 4.54 20.08 -2.49
N VAL A 306 3.36 20.17 -1.88
CA VAL A 306 2.28 19.19 -2.05
C VAL A 306 1.48 19.46 -3.32
N ALA A 307 1.22 20.73 -3.70
CA ALA A 307 0.50 21.10 -4.91
C ALA A 307 1.26 20.76 -6.19
N THR A 308 2.60 20.73 -6.17
CA THR A 308 3.36 20.20 -7.32
C THR A 308 3.08 18.72 -7.54
N VAL A 309 2.67 18.03 -6.50
CA VAL A 309 2.10 16.71 -6.61
C VAL A 309 0.66 16.81 -7.16
N ASP A 310 -0.07 17.90 -6.89
CA ASP A 310 -1.50 18.09 -7.16
C ASP A 310 -1.83 18.95 -8.41
N GLU A 311 -1.00 19.95 -8.79
CA GLU A 311 -1.18 20.72 -10.05
C GLU A 311 -1.25 19.79 -11.27
N TYR A 312 -0.71 18.60 -11.12
CA TYR A 312 -0.78 17.53 -12.08
C TYR A 312 -2.18 16.93 -12.22
N TRP A 313 -2.93 16.85 -11.12
CA TRP A 313 -4.32 16.34 -11.09
C TRP A 313 -5.34 17.38 -11.54
N THR A 314 -5.16 18.63 -11.11
CA THR A 314 -6.08 19.73 -11.45
C THR A 314 -5.91 20.24 -12.88
N ALA A 315 -4.74 20.08 -13.47
CA ALA A 315 -4.50 20.43 -14.87
C ALA A 315 -5.09 19.42 -15.86
N SER A 316 -6.05 18.59 -15.41
CA SER A 316 -7.02 17.90 -16.26
C SER A 316 -6.88 16.39 -16.47
N ARG A 317 -6.15 15.61 -15.64
CA ARG A 317 -6.08 14.21 -16.08
C ARG A 317 -6.00 13.22 -14.93
N TYR A 318 -7.10 12.54 -14.78
CA TYR A 318 -7.25 11.39 -13.94
C TYR A 318 -6.37 10.28 -14.52
N MET A 319 -5.35 9.84 -13.78
CA MET A 319 -4.64 8.62 -14.08
C MET A 319 -4.92 7.63 -12.97
N GLN A 320 -5.56 6.56 -13.33
CA GLN A 320 -5.92 5.50 -12.43
C GLN A 320 -5.12 4.26 -12.83
N PHE A 321 -4.47 3.63 -11.85
CA PHE A 321 -3.92 2.31 -12.04
C PHE A 321 -4.98 1.29 -11.68
N ASN A 322 -5.35 0.47 -12.64
CA ASN A 322 -6.35 -0.55 -12.49
C ASN A 322 -5.69 -1.93 -12.60
N TYR A 323 -6.12 -2.85 -11.76
CA TYR A 323 -5.74 -4.25 -11.83
C TYR A 323 -6.95 -4.99 -12.35
N VAL A 324 -6.87 -5.50 -13.58
CA VAL A 324 -8.04 -5.90 -14.36
C VAL A 324 -7.85 -7.32 -14.87
N GLU A 325 -8.86 -8.16 -14.67
CA GLU A 325 -8.94 -9.46 -15.31
C GLU A 325 -9.41 -9.33 -16.75
N GLY A 326 -8.74 -9.98 -17.69
CA GLY A 326 -9.09 -9.96 -19.10
C GLY A 326 -8.96 -8.60 -19.77
N ALA A 327 -9.89 -8.22 -20.61
CA ALA A 327 -9.88 -6.91 -21.29
C ALA A 327 -10.56 -5.84 -20.45
N TYR A 328 -9.94 -4.66 -20.33
CA TYR A 328 -10.52 -3.53 -19.64
C TYR A 328 -11.79 -3.02 -20.34
N ASN A 329 -12.87 -2.89 -19.58
CA ASN A 329 -14.13 -2.30 -20.05
C ASN A 329 -14.64 -1.29 -19.01
N TYR A 330 -14.83 -0.03 -19.39
CA TYR A 330 -15.36 1.03 -18.52
C TYR A 330 -16.77 0.77 -17.98
N SER A 331 -17.53 -0.09 -18.61
CA SER A 331 -18.91 -0.41 -18.22
C SER A 331 -19.03 -1.65 -17.33
N SER A 332 -17.95 -2.40 -17.14
CA SER A 332 -17.91 -3.60 -16.28
C SER A 332 -16.76 -3.48 -15.26
N SER A 333 -17.04 -3.80 -14.02
CA SER A 333 -16.05 -3.76 -12.94
C SER A 333 -15.36 -5.12 -12.82
N ASN A 334 -14.47 -5.47 -13.72
CA ASN A 334 -13.56 -6.60 -13.58
C ASN A 334 -12.26 -6.20 -12.88
N PHE A 335 -12.36 -5.33 -11.89
CA PHE A 335 -11.22 -4.90 -11.07
C PHE A 335 -10.91 -5.94 -10.00
N LEU A 336 -9.66 -6.40 -9.97
CA LEU A 336 -9.16 -7.42 -9.03
C LEU A 336 -8.69 -6.84 -7.69
N ALA A 337 -8.41 -5.54 -7.64
CA ALA A 337 -8.01 -4.85 -6.42
C ALA A 337 -8.50 -3.40 -6.44
N SER A 338 -8.51 -2.77 -5.25
CA SER A 338 -8.83 -1.35 -5.14
C SER A 338 -7.84 -0.53 -5.95
N THR A 339 -8.37 0.36 -6.74
CA THR A 339 -7.58 1.23 -7.60
C THR A 339 -7.22 2.47 -6.81
N ASP A 340 -5.97 2.57 -6.39
CA ASP A 340 -5.44 3.80 -5.86
C ASP A 340 -4.97 4.68 -7.02
N GLY A 341 -5.44 5.92 -7.05
CA GLY A 341 -4.97 6.89 -8.02
C GLY A 341 -3.52 7.26 -7.73
N HIS A 342 -2.62 6.90 -8.64
CA HIS A 342 -1.22 7.30 -8.54
C HIS A 342 -0.99 8.59 -9.30
N ARG A 343 -0.13 9.44 -8.74
CA ARG A 343 0.17 10.75 -9.30
C ARG A 343 1.52 10.72 -10.00
N ILE A 344 1.59 11.22 -11.23
CA ILE A 344 2.86 11.40 -11.91
C ILE A 344 3.30 12.83 -11.79
N ILE A 345 4.51 13.02 -11.30
CA ILE A 345 5.11 14.33 -11.05
C ILE A 345 6.02 14.69 -12.22
N LYS A 346 5.91 15.92 -12.71
CA LYS A 346 6.77 16.42 -13.80
C LYS A 346 8.25 16.29 -13.43
N GLY A 347 9.01 15.62 -14.29
CA GLY A 347 10.45 15.39 -14.11
C GLY A 347 10.80 14.20 -13.21
N ILE A 348 9.80 13.47 -12.68
CA ILE A 348 9.99 12.26 -11.87
C ILE A 348 9.33 11.09 -12.60
N PRO A 349 10.10 10.11 -13.09
CA PRO A 349 9.53 8.87 -13.63
C PRO A 349 8.88 8.07 -12.49
N LEU A 350 7.65 7.61 -12.72
CA LEU A 350 6.96 6.70 -11.82
C LEU A 350 7.28 5.26 -12.20
N THR A 351 7.78 4.48 -11.26
CA THR A 351 7.95 3.05 -11.42
C THR A 351 6.86 2.33 -10.65
N VAL A 352 6.05 1.53 -11.34
CA VAL A 352 4.94 0.77 -10.78
C VAL A 352 5.18 -0.70 -11.04
N THR A 353 4.93 -1.51 -10.03
CA THR A 353 4.95 -2.98 -10.14
C THR A 353 3.54 -3.48 -9.91
N ALA A 354 3.04 -4.27 -10.85
CA ALA A 354 1.78 -4.98 -10.70
C ALA A 354 1.88 -5.92 -9.50
N PRO A 355 0.96 -5.85 -8.52
CA PRO A 355 1.01 -6.72 -7.36
C PRO A 355 0.78 -8.18 -7.78
N SER A 356 1.35 -9.11 -7.05
CA SER A 356 0.94 -10.52 -7.15
C SER A 356 -0.48 -10.64 -6.59
N ILE A 357 -1.43 -11.04 -7.42
CA ILE A 357 -2.82 -11.28 -7.04
C ILE A 357 -3.02 -12.79 -7.07
N SER A 358 -3.37 -13.36 -5.90
CA SER A 358 -3.57 -14.81 -5.80
C SER A 358 -4.66 -15.27 -6.75
N GLY A 359 -4.39 -16.35 -7.50
CA GLY A 359 -5.28 -16.88 -8.52
C GLY A 359 -5.24 -16.17 -9.87
N TYR A 360 -4.37 -15.16 -10.01
CA TYR A 360 -4.26 -14.43 -11.27
C TYR A 360 -2.81 -14.25 -11.69
N THR A 361 -2.55 -14.44 -12.98
CA THR A 361 -1.24 -14.21 -13.60
C THR A 361 -1.22 -12.89 -14.33
N PHE A 362 -0.21 -12.07 -14.05
CA PHE A 362 0.00 -10.81 -14.79
C PHE A 362 0.30 -11.11 -16.25
N GLN A 363 -0.43 -10.46 -17.16
CA GLN A 363 -0.27 -10.63 -18.60
C GLN A 363 0.49 -9.47 -19.25
N ARG A 364 0.04 -8.25 -18.98
CA ARG A 364 0.57 -7.07 -19.63
C ARG A 364 0.09 -5.78 -18.98
N TRP A 365 0.70 -4.68 -19.36
CA TRP A 365 0.23 -3.34 -19.10
C TRP A 365 -0.43 -2.73 -20.33
N ASP A 366 -1.65 -2.29 -20.20
CA ASP A 366 -2.39 -1.55 -21.21
C ASP A 366 -2.62 -0.11 -20.76
N VAL A 367 -2.61 0.83 -21.71
CA VAL A 367 -3.13 2.18 -21.53
C VAL A 367 -4.48 2.27 -22.23
N VAL A 368 -5.49 2.62 -21.47
CA VAL A 368 -6.84 2.86 -22.00
C VAL A 368 -7.11 4.35 -21.98
N ARG A 369 -7.37 4.91 -23.14
CA ARG A 369 -7.65 6.34 -23.35
C ARG A 369 -9.13 6.50 -23.67
N ASN A 370 -9.84 7.32 -22.90
CA ASN A 370 -11.25 7.60 -23.14
C ASN A 370 -11.43 8.94 -23.83
N ASN A 371 -12.18 8.96 -24.91
CA ASN A 371 -12.62 10.15 -25.59
C ASN A 371 -14.12 10.03 -25.94
N GLU A 372 -14.96 10.64 -25.10
CA GLU A 372 -16.41 10.78 -25.32
C GLU A 372 -17.18 9.46 -25.63
N GLY A 373 -16.75 8.35 -25.00
CA GLY A 373 -17.41 7.05 -25.10
C GLY A 373 -16.72 6.02 -26.01
N GLU A 374 -15.59 6.38 -26.59
CA GLU A 374 -14.70 5.40 -27.28
C GLU A 374 -13.46 5.13 -26.42
N ASN A 375 -13.20 3.86 -26.16
CA ASN A 375 -12.00 3.40 -25.48
C ASN A 375 -10.96 3.00 -26.54
N ILE A 376 -9.77 3.60 -26.46
CA ILE A 376 -8.63 3.21 -27.28
C ILE A 376 -7.59 2.55 -26.36
N THR A 377 -7.42 1.25 -26.51
CA THR A 377 -6.44 0.46 -25.75
C THR A 377 -5.13 0.35 -26.52
N THR A 378 -4.02 0.54 -25.83
CA THR A 378 -2.67 0.35 -26.36
C THR A 378 -1.84 -0.41 -25.36
N THR A 379 -1.31 -1.57 -25.73
CA THR A 379 -0.38 -2.33 -24.88
C THR A 379 0.96 -1.60 -24.82
N ILE A 380 1.43 -1.34 -23.59
CA ILE A 380 2.68 -0.61 -23.33
C ILE A 380 3.81 -1.50 -22.83
N CYS A 381 3.50 -2.65 -22.25
CA CYS A 381 4.48 -3.66 -21.85
C CYS A 381 3.80 -5.02 -21.73
N SER A 382 4.35 -6.03 -22.37
CA SER A 382 3.81 -7.41 -22.40
C SER A 382 4.68 -8.43 -21.68
N THR A 383 5.79 -8.03 -21.05
CA THR A 383 6.79 -8.99 -20.52
C THR A 383 7.30 -8.69 -19.12
N SER A 384 6.93 -7.56 -18.53
CA SER A 384 7.40 -7.19 -17.19
C SER A 384 6.24 -6.68 -16.32
N PRO A 385 6.06 -7.24 -15.11
CA PRO A 385 5.09 -6.70 -14.17
C PRO A 385 5.49 -5.29 -13.67
N THR A 386 6.72 -4.86 -13.91
CA THR A 386 7.21 -3.53 -13.53
C THR A 386 7.36 -2.64 -14.75
N ILE A 387 6.70 -1.47 -14.72
CA ILE A 387 6.84 -0.42 -15.74
C ILE A 387 7.36 0.86 -15.13
N THR A 388 8.08 1.64 -15.92
CA THR A 388 8.50 3.00 -15.58
C THR A 388 7.87 3.98 -16.55
N ILE A 389 7.12 4.94 -16.01
CA ILE A 389 6.33 5.91 -16.76
C ILE A 389 6.90 7.30 -16.49
N SER A 390 7.39 7.97 -17.53
CA SER A 390 7.78 9.37 -17.43
C SER A 390 6.61 10.30 -17.77
N TYR A 391 6.71 11.53 -17.27
CA TYR A 391 5.76 12.58 -17.61
C TYR A 391 5.63 12.81 -19.10
N GLU A 392 6.76 12.89 -19.78
CA GLU A 392 6.84 13.14 -21.22
C GLU A 392 6.19 12.00 -22.01
N TYR A 393 6.36 10.75 -21.54
CA TYR A 393 5.70 9.59 -22.12
C TYR A 393 4.17 9.67 -21.97
N LEU A 394 3.69 10.14 -20.82
CA LEU A 394 2.26 10.37 -20.63
C LEU A 394 1.71 11.50 -21.48
N GLU A 395 2.43 12.63 -21.58
CA GLU A 395 2.01 13.72 -22.47
C GLU A 395 1.88 13.23 -23.91
N ASP A 396 2.78 12.37 -24.36
CA ASP A 396 2.73 11.75 -25.68
C ASP A 396 1.49 10.83 -25.81
N LEU A 397 1.23 10.00 -24.80
CA LEU A 397 0.04 9.13 -24.77
C LEU A 397 -1.29 9.90 -24.83
N ILE A 398 -1.36 11.06 -24.21
CA ILE A 398 -2.54 11.94 -24.27
C ILE A 398 -2.63 12.80 -25.52
N GLU A 399 -1.65 12.69 -26.41
CA GLU A 399 -1.63 13.46 -27.66
C GLU A 399 -1.94 14.96 -27.44
N ASN A 400 -1.18 15.62 -26.53
CA ASN A 400 -1.32 17.04 -26.21
C ASN A 400 -2.75 17.48 -25.81
N GLY A 401 -3.48 16.61 -25.12
CA GLY A 401 -4.78 16.97 -24.58
C GLY A 401 -6.00 16.46 -25.35
N LYS A 402 -5.81 15.61 -26.32
CA LYS A 402 -6.90 14.98 -27.05
C LYS A 402 -7.76 14.07 -26.16
N TYR A 403 -7.15 13.39 -25.20
CA TYR A 403 -7.83 12.49 -24.27
C TYR A 403 -7.98 13.13 -22.89
N LYS A 404 -9.16 13.00 -22.26
CA LYS A 404 -9.48 13.62 -20.96
C LYS A 404 -9.12 12.74 -19.78
N ALA A 405 -9.03 11.43 -19.97
CA ALA A 405 -8.67 10.47 -18.95
C ALA A 405 -7.79 9.37 -19.56
N ILE A 406 -6.86 8.87 -18.75
CA ILE A 406 -6.04 7.71 -19.05
C ILE A 406 -6.12 6.78 -17.87
N ASP A 407 -6.42 5.51 -18.16
CA ASP A 407 -6.26 4.43 -17.21
C ASP A 407 -5.06 3.58 -17.63
N ILE A 408 -4.21 3.27 -16.67
CA ILE A 408 -3.10 2.34 -16.86
C ILE A 408 -3.49 1.04 -16.17
N CYS A 409 -3.66 0.00 -16.96
CA CYS A 409 -4.22 -1.26 -16.53
C CYS A 409 -3.17 -2.35 -16.52
N ALA A 410 -2.90 -2.93 -15.35
CA ALA A 410 -2.27 -4.23 -15.26
C ALA A 410 -3.33 -5.28 -15.57
N ILE A 411 -3.15 -5.99 -16.66
CA ILE A 411 -4.08 -7.01 -17.13
C ILE A 411 -3.62 -8.35 -16.57
N TYR A 412 -4.56 -9.06 -15.98
CA TYR A 412 -4.37 -10.40 -15.44
C TYR A 412 -5.27 -11.38 -16.16
N SER A 413 -4.90 -12.65 -16.14
CA SER A 413 -5.75 -13.77 -16.53
C SER A 413 -6.06 -14.61 -15.30
N SER A 414 -7.28 -15.13 -15.22
CA SER A 414 -7.63 -16.15 -14.23
C SER A 414 -6.99 -17.48 -14.58
N ASN A 415 -6.74 -18.30 -13.58
CA ASN A 415 -6.22 -19.65 -13.72
C ASN A 415 -7.38 -20.57 -14.13
N CYS A 416 -7.41 -21.02 -15.36
CA CYS A 416 -8.54 -21.74 -15.94
C CYS A 416 -8.12 -23.01 -16.71
N ILE A 417 -9.10 -23.87 -16.99
CA ILE A 417 -8.97 -25.01 -17.88
C ILE A 417 -9.69 -24.72 -19.21
N ALA A 418 -9.18 -25.29 -20.29
CA ALA A 418 -9.71 -25.07 -21.63
C ALA A 418 -11.02 -25.84 -21.88
N GLU A 419 -11.84 -25.33 -22.80
CA GLU A 419 -13.00 -26.02 -23.36
C GLU A 419 -12.65 -27.43 -23.81
N GLY A 420 -13.53 -28.41 -23.54
CA GLY A 420 -13.30 -29.83 -23.82
C GLY A 420 -12.65 -30.63 -22.70
N THR A 421 -12.13 -29.96 -21.67
CA THR A 421 -11.54 -30.65 -20.50
C THR A 421 -12.60 -31.35 -19.69
N LEU A 422 -12.35 -32.61 -19.32
CA LEU A 422 -13.32 -33.46 -18.61
C LEU A 422 -13.19 -33.30 -17.09
N ILE A 423 -14.31 -33.01 -16.44
CA ILE A 423 -14.44 -32.93 -14.98
C ILE A 423 -15.12 -34.21 -14.48
N THR A 424 -14.58 -34.82 -13.42
CA THR A 424 -15.13 -36.05 -12.84
C THR A 424 -16.24 -35.69 -11.84
N LEU A 425 -17.44 -36.25 -12.08
CA LEU A 425 -18.59 -36.09 -11.20
C LEU A 425 -18.55 -37.08 -10.04
N ALA A 426 -19.34 -36.83 -8.99
CA ALA A 426 -19.40 -37.68 -7.78
C ALA A 426 -19.83 -39.13 -8.04
N ASP A 427 -20.56 -39.41 -9.13
CA ASP A 427 -20.94 -40.73 -9.53
C ASP A 427 -19.86 -41.49 -10.36
N GLY A 428 -18.70 -40.83 -10.56
CA GLY A 428 -17.58 -41.34 -11.35
C GLY A 428 -17.71 -41.13 -12.86
N SER A 429 -18.79 -40.54 -13.35
CA SER A 429 -18.92 -40.12 -14.74
C SER A 429 -18.08 -38.88 -15.01
N GLN A 430 -17.77 -38.63 -16.29
CA GLN A 430 -17.04 -37.42 -16.71
C GLN A 430 -17.92 -36.55 -17.59
N LYS A 431 -17.79 -35.26 -17.44
CA LYS A 431 -18.52 -34.23 -18.18
C LYS A 431 -17.56 -33.14 -18.63
N ALA A 432 -17.71 -32.65 -19.86
CA ALA A 432 -16.92 -31.52 -20.34
C ALA A 432 -17.23 -30.29 -19.51
N VAL A 433 -16.20 -29.46 -19.23
CA VAL A 433 -16.32 -28.32 -18.31
C VAL A 433 -17.35 -27.30 -18.79
N GLU A 434 -17.43 -27.08 -20.09
CA GLU A 434 -18.40 -26.16 -20.71
C GLU A 434 -19.86 -26.63 -20.54
N ASP A 435 -20.07 -27.93 -20.35
CA ASP A 435 -21.39 -28.54 -20.17
C ASP A 435 -21.87 -28.57 -18.71
N LEU A 436 -21.01 -28.17 -17.76
CA LEU A 436 -21.41 -28.09 -16.35
C LEU A 436 -22.45 -26.99 -16.16
N THR A 437 -23.51 -27.29 -15.39
CA THR A 437 -24.62 -26.36 -15.13
C THR A 437 -24.59 -25.75 -13.72
N GLY A 438 -23.69 -26.24 -12.86
CA GLY A 438 -23.64 -25.85 -11.44
C GLY A 438 -24.52 -26.70 -10.52
N ASN A 439 -25.36 -27.60 -11.10
CA ASN A 439 -26.23 -28.51 -10.33
C ASN A 439 -25.53 -29.85 -10.01
N GLU A 440 -24.35 -30.06 -10.53
CA GLU A 440 -23.57 -31.27 -10.34
C GLU A 440 -22.81 -31.24 -9.02
N ASN A 441 -22.62 -32.47 -8.44
CA ASN A 441 -21.62 -32.68 -7.42
C ASN A 441 -20.36 -33.24 -8.09
N LEU A 442 -19.23 -32.60 -7.84
CA LEU A 442 -17.92 -33.06 -8.31
C LEU A 442 -17.34 -34.10 -7.37
N LEU A 443 -16.56 -35.02 -7.92
CA LEU A 443 -15.70 -35.87 -7.12
C LEU A 443 -14.54 -35.04 -6.57
N VAL A 444 -14.29 -35.14 -5.27
CA VAL A 444 -13.24 -34.44 -4.58
C VAL A 444 -12.41 -35.40 -3.72
N TRP A 445 -11.22 -34.98 -3.31
CA TRP A 445 -10.38 -35.72 -2.39
C TRP A 445 -10.37 -35.05 -1.02
N ASN A 446 -10.76 -35.77 -0.01
CA ASN A 446 -10.68 -35.31 1.36
C ASN A 446 -9.28 -35.59 1.91
N LEU A 447 -8.44 -34.54 1.96
CA LEU A 447 -7.06 -34.65 2.44
C LEU A 447 -6.97 -35.10 3.91
N ASN A 448 -7.97 -34.78 4.73
CA ASN A 448 -7.98 -35.13 6.16
C ASN A 448 -8.23 -36.62 6.39
N THR A 449 -9.08 -37.25 5.55
CA THR A 449 -9.46 -38.66 5.71
C THR A 449 -8.74 -39.58 4.74
N GLY A 450 -8.13 -39.04 3.69
CA GLY A 450 -7.51 -39.81 2.62
C GLY A 450 -8.53 -40.63 1.80
N THR A 451 -9.73 -40.10 1.61
CA THR A 451 -10.81 -40.78 0.90
C THR A 451 -11.47 -39.90 -0.14
N PHE A 452 -12.10 -40.52 -1.14
CA PHE A 452 -12.98 -39.77 -2.04
C PHE A 452 -14.21 -39.27 -1.30
N ASP A 453 -14.62 -38.06 -1.68
CA ASP A 453 -15.81 -37.38 -1.19
C ASP A 453 -16.52 -36.68 -2.37
N SER A 454 -17.63 -36.00 -2.12
CA SER A 454 -18.37 -35.27 -3.13
C SER A 454 -18.66 -33.84 -2.67
N ALA A 455 -18.50 -32.88 -3.57
CA ALA A 455 -18.79 -31.50 -3.28
C ALA A 455 -19.68 -30.88 -4.37
N PRO A 456 -20.72 -30.12 -4.00
CA PRO A 456 -21.47 -29.32 -4.96
C PRO A 456 -20.61 -28.19 -5.52
N ILE A 457 -20.92 -27.79 -6.74
CA ILE A 457 -20.32 -26.62 -7.36
C ILE A 457 -20.91 -25.38 -6.68
N LEU A 458 -20.05 -24.50 -6.17
CA LEU A 458 -20.42 -23.19 -5.69
C LEU A 458 -20.61 -22.22 -6.85
N PHE A 459 -19.73 -22.34 -7.83
CA PHE A 459 -19.56 -21.34 -8.87
C PHE A 459 -18.72 -21.92 -10.00
N ILE A 460 -18.94 -21.46 -11.23
CA ILE A 460 -18.10 -21.77 -12.38
C ILE A 460 -17.69 -20.44 -12.99
N ASP A 461 -16.43 -20.06 -12.83
CA ASP A 461 -15.90 -18.93 -13.59
C ASP A 461 -15.82 -19.30 -15.06
N ARG A 462 -16.26 -18.39 -15.92
CA ARG A 462 -16.34 -18.63 -17.36
C ARG A 462 -15.85 -17.39 -18.09
N GLU A 463 -14.82 -17.57 -18.91
CA GLU A 463 -14.30 -16.54 -19.77
C GLU A 463 -14.78 -16.75 -21.21
N GLU A 464 -15.09 -15.64 -21.89
CA GLU A 464 -15.51 -15.65 -23.29
C GLU A 464 -14.43 -16.26 -24.18
N LYS A 465 -14.86 -16.79 -25.33
CA LYS A 465 -13.96 -17.31 -26.34
C LYS A 465 -13.03 -16.21 -26.85
N ALA A 466 -11.74 -16.41 -26.61
CA ALA A 466 -10.68 -15.52 -27.00
C ALA A 466 -9.40 -16.30 -27.36
N SER A 467 -8.39 -15.60 -27.76
CA SER A 467 -7.07 -16.17 -28.03
C SER A 467 -6.29 -16.29 -26.73
N TYR A 468 -6.17 -17.50 -26.20
CA TYR A 468 -5.43 -17.80 -24.97
C TYR A 468 -4.15 -18.54 -25.27
N GLU A 469 -3.16 -18.39 -24.39
CA GLU A 469 -2.04 -19.29 -24.31
C GLU A 469 -2.49 -20.55 -23.60
N VAL A 470 -2.43 -21.68 -24.31
CA VAL A 470 -2.83 -22.99 -23.81
C VAL A 470 -1.58 -23.82 -23.57
N ILE A 471 -1.47 -24.36 -22.35
CA ILE A 471 -0.39 -25.22 -21.91
C ILE A 471 -0.91 -26.65 -21.89
N GLN A 472 -0.45 -27.46 -22.83
CA GLN A 472 -0.81 -28.86 -22.91
C GLN A 472 0.17 -29.70 -22.09
N LEU A 473 -0.35 -30.36 -21.07
CA LEU A 473 0.37 -31.24 -20.16
C LEU A 473 0.15 -32.71 -20.57
N SER A 474 1.22 -33.43 -20.89
CA SER A 474 1.17 -34.85 -21.27
C SER A 474 1.76 -35.72 -20.16
N PHE A 475 1.06 -36.77 -19.78
CA PHE A 475 1.43 -37.68 -18.69
C PHE A 475 1.78 -39.09 -19.20
N SER A 476 2.55 -39.86 -18.39
CA SER A 476 3.11 -41.16 -18.72
C SER A 476 2.10 -42.24 -19.03
N ASP A 477 0.85 -42.09 -18.61
CA ASP A 477 -0.26 -43.00 -18.86
C ASP A 477 -1.09 -42.63 -20.10
N GLY A 478 -0.68 -41.57 -20.83
CA GLY A 478 -1.36 -41.02 -21.98
C GLY A 478 -2.44 -40.00 -21.68
N THR A 479 -2.58 -39.56 -20.42
CA THR A 479 -3.44 -38.44 -20.05
C THR A 479 -2.90 -37.15 -20.64
N ILE A 480 -3.78 -36.34 -21.19
CA ILE A 480 -3.47 -35.00 -21.69
C ILE A 480 -4.44 -34.02 -21.02
N VAL A 481 -3.93 -32.86 -20.60
CA VAL A 481 -4.73 -31.78 -20.02
C VAL A 481 -4.30 -30.48 -20.65
N ASP A 482 -5.26 -29.70 -21.12
CA ASP A 482 -5.06 -28.36 -21.64
C ASP A 482 -5.47 -27.34 -20.56
N VAL A 483 -4.51 -26.58 -20.06
CA VAL A 483 -4.73 -25.52 -19.08
C VAL A 483 -4.47 -24.17 -19.70
N ILE A 484 -5.16 -23.15 -19.19
CA ILE A 484 -4.98 -21.75 -19.58
C ILE A 484 -4.32 -21.04 -18.41
N SER A 485 -3.16 -20.46 -18.66
CA SER A 485 -2.33 -19.85 -17.61
C SER A 485 -1.95 -20.87 -16.51
N GLU A 486 -1.65 -20.42 -15.33
CA GLU A 486 -1.34 -21.27 -14.18
C GLU A 486 -2.55 -22.11 -13.76
N HIS A 487 -2.39 -23.40 -13.55
CA HIS A 487 -3.43 -24.24 -12.96
C HIS A 487 -2.82 -25.19 -11.93
N GLY A 488 -3.49 -25.33 -10.78
CA GLY A 488 -2.94 -26.07 -9.64
C GLY A 488 -3.17 -27.57 -9.73
N PHE A 489 -2.10 -28.36 -9.60
CA PHE A 489 -2.14 -29.82 -9.51
C PHE A 489 -1.34 -30.34 -8.32
N TRP A 490 -1.77 -31.45 -7.73
CA TRP A 490 -1.07 -32.05 -6.61
C TRP A 490 0.19 -32.79 -7.07
N ASP A 491 1.36 -32.26 -6.71
CA ASP A 491 2.66 -32.90 -6.93
C ASP A 491 2.97 -33.86 -5.76
N VAL A 492 3.15 -35.13 -6.09
CA VAL A 492 3.40 -36.21 -5.11
C VAL A 492 4.83 -36.15 -4.57
N ASP A 493 5.78 -35.71 -5.39
CA ASP A 493 7.20 -35.63 -5.03
C ASP A 493 7.49 -34.49 -4.07
N LEU A 494 6.77 -33.37 -4.23
CA LEU A 494 6.84 -32.21 -3.34
C LEU A 494 5.82 -32.29 -2.19
N ASN A 495 4.77 -33.09 -2.33
CA ASN A 495 3.65 -33.23 -1.39
C ASN A 495 2.91 -31.90 -1.15
N GLU A 496 2.69 -31.15 -2.24
CA GLU A 496 1.97 -29.87 -2.24
C GLU A 496 1.29 -29.62 -3.60
N TYR A 497 0.41 -28.61 -3.66
CA TYR A 497 -0.09 -28.11 -4.93
C TYR A 497 0.98 -27.24 -5.60
N VAL A 498 1.25 -27.54 -6.87
CA VAL A 498 2.09 -26.72 -7.75
C VAL A 498 1.26 -26.16 -8.88
N TYR A 499 1.59 -24.94 -9.30
CA TYR A 499 0.94 -24.31 -10.43
C TYR A 499 1.75 -24.57 -11.70
N LEU A 500 1.12 -25.16 -12.69
CA LEU A 500 1.73 -25.47 -13.97
C LEU A 500 1.38 -24.38 -14.98
N ASP A 501 2.39 -23.61 -15.36
CA ASP A 501 2.37 -22.46 -16.24
C ASP A 501 3.31 -22.67 -17.45
N GLU A 502 3.72 -21.61 -18.13
CA GLU A 502 4.71 -21.66 -19.22
C GLU A 502 6.08 -22.23 -18.78
N TYR A 503 6.35 -22.31 -17.47
CA TYR A 503 7.55 -22.94 -16.89
C TYR A 503 7.28 -24.38 -16.43
N ALA A 504 6.10 -24.93 -16.70
CA ALA A 504 5.73 -26.30 -16.31
C ALA A 504 6.72 -27.38 -16.76
N ALA A 505 7.54 -27.08 -17.77
CA ALA A 505 8.64 -27.96 -18.22
C ALA A 505 9.68 -28.25 -17.11
N GLU A 506 9.78 -27.43 -16.08
CA GLU A 506 10.64 -27.68 -14.91
C GLU A 506 10.15 -28.86 -14.06
N TYR A 507 8.86 -29.20 -14.15
CA TYR A 507 8.23 -30.33 -13.46
C TYR A 507 8.21 -31.62 -14.29
N ILE A 508 8.81 -31.66 -15.48
CA ILE A 508 8.92 -32.90 -16.28
C ILE A 508 9.72 -33.93 -15.48
N GLY A 509 9.11 -35.07 -15.23
CA GLY A 509 9.64 -36.14 -14.40
C GLY A 509 9.01 -36.22 -13.02
N HIS A 510 8.31 -35.17 -12.55
CA HIS A 510 7.53 -35.21 -11.31
C HIS A 510 6.26 -36.02 -11.46
N CYS A 511 5.80 -36.56 -10.33
CA CYS A 511 4.60 -37.41 -10.25
C CYS A 511 3.41 -36.60 -9.71
N PHE A 512 2.28 -36.72 -10.40
CA PHE A 512 1.05 -36.04 -10.05
C PHE A 512 -0.04 -37.01 -9.64
N LEU A 513 -0.88 -36.62 -8.69
CA LEU A 513 -1.92 -37.48 -8.14
C LEU A 513 -3.10 -37.59 -9.11
N LYS A 514 -3.52 -38.83 -9.39
CA LYS A 514 -4.61 -39.15 -10.31
C LYS A 514 -5.56 -40.18 -9.70
N GLN A 515 -6.84 -40.09 -10.05
CA GLN A 515 -7.85 -41.07 -9.73
C GLN A 515 -7.54 -42.43 -10.42
N GLY A 516 -7.45 -43.50 -9.65
CA GLY A 516 -7.33 -44.89 -10.12
C GLY A 516 -8.58 -45.71 -9.82
N GLU A 517 -8.60 -46.99 -10.26
CA GLU A 517 -9.74 -47.88 -10.05
C GLU A 517 -10.02 -48.18 -8.57
N ASP A 518 -8.98 -48.33 -7.73
CA ASP A 518 -9.08 -48.68 -6.32
C ASP A 518 -8.59 -47.59 -5.36
N GLY A 519 -8.49 -46.34 -5.82
CA GLY A 519 -7.97 -45.22 -5.04
C GLY A 519 -7.11 -44.29 -5.88
N MET A 520 -6.21 -43.55 -5.22
CA MET A 520 -5.31 -42.59 -5.92
C MET A 520 -4.08 -43.34 -6.47
N THR A 521 -3.63 -42.90 -7.63
CA THR A 521 -2.38 -43.35 -8.28
C THR A 521 -1.55 -42.14 -8.68
N ALA A 522 -0.25 -42.35 -8.91
CA ALA A 522 0.65 -41.30 -9.38
C ALA A 522 0.96 -41.51 -10.87
N VAL A 523 0.95 -40.44 -11.63
CA VAL A 523 1.34 -40.39 -13.04
C VAL A 523 2.41 -39.31 -13.24
N THR A 524 3.39 -39.60 -14.11
CA THR A 524 4.53 -38.70 -14.31
C THR A 524 4.26 -37.74 -15.45
N LEU A 525 4.52 -36.44 -15.27
CA LEU A 525 4.53 -35.46 -16.35
C LEU A 525 5.71 -35.75 -17.29
N VAL A 526 5.44 -35.94 -18.57
CA VAL A 526 6.47 -36.36 -19.54
C VAL A 526 6.74 -35.31 -20.63
N ASP A 527 5.78 -34.44 -20.90
CA ASP A 527 5.92 -33.42 -21.92
C ASP A 527 5.03 -32.22 -21.63
N VAL A 528 5.46 -31.02 -22.06
CA VAL A 528 4.74 -29.75 -21.95
C VAL A 528 4.86 -29.02 -23.28
N GLU A 529 3.74 -28.74 -23.93
CA GLU A 529 3.67 -27.94 -25.14
C GLU A 529 2.87 -26.66 -24.88
N VAL A 530 3.36 -25.51 -25.36
CA VAL A 530 2.67 -24.21 -25.24
C VAL A 530 2.22 -23.78 -26.63
N SER A 531 0.95 -23.46 -26.75
CA SER A 531 0.33 -23.01 -28.01
C SER A 531 -0.58 -21.80 -27.75
N THR A 532 -0.97 -21.09 -28.81
CA THR A 532 -2.00 -20.06 -28.75
C THR A 532 -3.24 -20.56 -29.46
N GLU A 533 -4.36 -20.61 -28.77
CA GLU A 533 -5.62 -21.17 -29.28
C GLU A 533 -6.83 -20.27 -29.04
N GLU A 534 -7.81 -20.34 -29.93
CA GLU A 534 -9.12 -19.72 -29.77
C GLU A 534 -10.02 -20.66 -28.98
N THR A 535 -10.12 -20.46 -27.65
CA THR A 535 -10.89 -21.30 -26.74
C THR A 535 -11.63 -20.46 -25.71
N SER A 536 -12.52 -21.08 -24.93
CA SER A 536 -13.11 -20.49 -23.72
C SER A 536 -12.43 -21.06 -22.48
N ALA A 537 -12.40 -20.30 -21.41
CA ALA A 537 -11.72 -20.64 -20.17
C ALA A 537 -12.73 -20.90 -19.04
N TYR A 538 -12.48 -21.90 -18.19
CA TYR A 538 -13.39 -22.31 -17.12
C TYR A 538 -12.65 -22.62 -15.83
N SER A 539 -13.23 -22.23 -14.69
CA SER A 539 -12.72 -22.58 -13.35
C SER A 539 -13.88 -22.93 -12.41
N PRO A 540 -14.26 -24.22 -12.30
CA PRO A 540 -15.24 -24.64 -11.31
C PRO A 540 -14.69 -24.52 -9.90
N VAL A 541 -15.48 -23.97 -8.97
CA VAL A 541 -15.18 -23.88 -7.55
C VAL A 541 -16.16 -24.73 -6.77
N THR A 542 -15.65 -25.62 -5.91
CA THR A 542 -16.45 -26.55 -5.13
C THR A 542 -16.65 -26.09 -3.69
N TYR A 543 -17.73 -26.57 -3.08
CA TYR A 543 -18.10 -26.29 -1.70
C TYR A 543 -17.48 -27.29 -0.73
N GLY A 544 -16.88 -26.82 0.35
CA GLY A 544 -16.32 -27.66 1.41
C GLY A 544 -14.95 -28.28 1.10
N HIS A 545 -14.62 -28.44 -0.16
CA HIS A 545 -13.32 -28.90 -0.65
C HIS A 545 -12.91 -28.06 -1.84
N LEU A 546 -11.72 -27.50 -1.83
CA LEU A 546 -11.19 -26.72 -2.94
C LEU A 546 -10.36 -27.59 -3.88
N CYS A 547 -10.88 -28.72 -4.27
CA CYS A 547 -10.24 -29.60 -5.24
C CYS A 547 -11.30 -30.38 -6.04
N TYR A 548 -10.93 -30.80 -7.23
CA TYR A 548 -11.73 -31.67 -8.09
C TYR A 548 -10.79 -32.41 -9.07
N TYR A 549 -11.35 -33.22 -9.98
CA TYR A 549 -10.53 -33.98 -10.89
C TYR A 549 -10.69 -33.52 -12.33
N VAL A 550 -9.56 -33.10 -12.93
CA VAL A 550 -9.42 -32.64 -14.30
C VAL A 550 -8.76 -33.74 -15.13
N ASN A 551 -9.47 -34.30 -16.09
CA ASN A 551 -9.04 -35.52 -16.83
C ASN A 551 -8.52 -36.64 -15.90
N GLY A 552 -9.10 -36.70 -14.68
CA GLY A 552 -8.74 -37.63 -13.63
C GLY A 552 -7.57 -37.21 -12.73
N LEU A 553 -6.85 -36.12 -13.01
CA LEU A 553 -5.80 -35.55 -12.16
C LEU A 553 -6.41 -34.73 -11.03
N LEU A 554 -5.87 -34.86 -9.83
CA LEU A 554 -6.29 -34.01 -8.69
C LEU A 554 -5.81 -32.59 -8.90
N SER A 555 -6.77 -31.71 -9.00
CA SER A 555 -6.59 -30.31 -9.33
C SER A 555 -7.27 -29.42 -8.30
N MET A 556 -6.85 -28.18 -8.21
CA MET A 556 -7.54 -27.12 -7.48
C MET A 556 -7.96 -26.02 -8.46
N PRO A 557 -9.11 -25.35 -8.20
CA PRO A 557 -9.54 -24.25 -9.03
C PRO A 557 -8.50 -23.14 -9.04
N GLY A 558 -8.33 -22.49 -10.16
CA GLY A 558 -7.65 -21.21 -10.23
C GLY A 558 -8.48 -20.13 -9.51
N GLY A 559 -7.84 -19.11 -8.99
CA GLY A 559 -8.53 -17.93 -8.46
C GLY A 559 -9.22 -18.13 -7.10
N ILE A 560 -8.69 -18.95 -6.22
CA ILE A 560 -9.23 -19.20 -4.87
C ILE A 560 -9.45 -17.90 -4.06
N ASP A 561 -8.70 -16.85 -4.33
CA ASP A 561 -8.80 -15.54 -3.66
C ASP A 561 -9.70 -14.53 -4.40
N GLY A 562 -10.42 -14.96 -5.45
CA GLY A 562 -11.39 -14.11 -6.17
C GLY A 562 -12.59 -13.72 -5.32
N LEU A 563 -13.47 -12.91 -5.90
CA LEU A 563 -14.71 -12.33 -5.34
C LEU A 563 -15.58 -13.27 -4.47
N PHE A 564 -15.28 -14.56 -4.41
CA PHE A 564 -16.08 -15.62 -3.80
C PHE A 564 -15.44 -16.37 -2.64
N ASN A 565 -14.43 -15.81 -1.99
CA ASN A 565 -14.06 -16.27 -0.64
C ASN A 565 -15.17 -15.89 0.37
N ILE A 566 -16.40 -16.38 0.08
CA ILE A 566 -17.55 -16.16 0.96
C ILE A 566 -17.28 -16.80 2.33
N PHE A 567 -16.51 -17.89 2.35
CA PHE A 567 -16.16 -18.64 3.54
C PHE A 567 -14.64 -18.75 3.69
N GLU A 568 -14.15 -18.67 4.92
CA GLU A 568 -12.73 -18.86 5.20
C GLU A 568 -12.30 -20.29 4.87
N VAL A 569 -11.14 -20.41 4.22
CA VAL A 569 -10.53 -21.67 3.82
C VAL A 569 -9.29 -21.90 4.64
N ASP A 570 -9.17 -23.07 5.23
CA ASP A 570 -7.92 -23.53 5.82
C ASP A 570 -6.97 -23.94 4.68
N LYS A 571 -5.90 -23.17 4.51
CA LYS A 571 -4.92 -23.36 3.43
C LYS A 571 -4.12 -24.67 3.54
N GLU A 572 -4.02 -25.27 4.74
CA GLU A 572 -3.33 -26.54 4.93
C GLU A 572 -4.21 -27.73 4.56
N THR A 573 -5.49 -27.64 4.84
CA THR A 573 -6.45 -28.72 4.60
C THR A 573 -7.29 -28.53 3.34
N MET A 574 -7.25 -27.33 2.75
CA MET A 574 -8.06 -26.89 1.61
C MET A 574 -9.56 -27.12 1.83
N MET A 575 -10.01 -26.93 3.06
CA MET A 575 -11.41 -27.10 3.47
C MET A 575 -11.96 -25.83 4.10
N TYR A 576 -13.23 -25.58 3.87
CA TYR A 576 -13.94 -24.52 4.60
C TYR A 576 -14.13 -24.89 6.07
N ASP A 577 -14.06 -23.90 6.96
CA ASP A 577 -14.52 -24.06 8.34
C ASP A 577 -16.04 -24.28 8.35
N ALA A 578 -16.46 -25.53 8.47
CA ALA A 578 -17.86 -25.91 8.40
C ALA A 578 -18.72 -25.32 9.52
N GLU A 579 -18.14 -25.05 10.71
CA GLU A 579 -18.85 -24.43 11.82
C GLU A 579 -19.05 -22.93 11.58
N ALA A 580 -18.00 -22.23 11.14
CA ALA A 580 -18.05 -20.82 10.78
C ALA A 580 -19.03 -20.60 9.61
N MET A 581 -18.98 -21.45 8.61
CA MET A 581 -19.89 -21.40 7.46
C MET A 581 -21.35 -21.64 7.85
N ALA A 582 -21.62 -22.64 8.68
CA ALA A 582 -22.96 -22.89 9.18
C ALA A 582 -23.50 -21.71 10.01
N ALA A 583 -22.63 -21.04 10.78
CA ALA A 583 -22.96 -19.84 11.53
C ALA A 583 -23.30 -18.66 10.61
N ASP A 584 -22.53 -18.45 9.56
CA ASP A 584 -22.77 -17.41 8.54
C ASP A 584 -24.10 -17.64 7.81
N ILE A 585 -24.37 -18.87 7.38
CA ILE A 585 -25.65 -19.24 6.75
C ILE A 585 -26.82 -19.03 7.72
N ALA A 586 -26.65 -19.37 8.99
CA ALA A 586 -27.69 -19.15 10.00
C ALA A 586 -27.95 -17.66 10.26
N GLN A 587 -26.90 -16.83 10.17
CA GLN A 587 -26.98 -15.39 10.39
C GLN A 587 -27.59 -14.64 9.20
N TYR A 588 -27.16 -14.92 7.99
CA TYR A 588 -27.52 -14.14 6.79
C TYR A 588 -28.58 -14.81 5.93
N GLY A 589 -28.73 -16.13 6.04
CA GLY A 589 -29.62 -16.95 5.21
C GLY A 589 -29.05 -17.21 3.82
N LEU A 590 -29.81 -17.99 3.06
CA LEU A 590 -29.54 -18.25 1.64
C LEU A 590 -30.64 -17.62 0.78
N TYR A 591 -30.34 -17.26 -0.46
CA TYR A 591 -31.38 -16.93 -1.44
C TYR A 591 -32.07 -18.20 -1.91
N THR A 592 -33.40 -18.15 -2.08
CA THR A 592 -34.07 -19.06 -3.02
C THR A 592 -33.96 -18.47 -4.43
N TYR A 593 -34.16 -19.32 -5.46
CA TYR A 593 -34.20 -18.82 -6.83
C TYR A 593 -35.30 -17.76 -7.02
N GLU A 594 -36.48 -17.97 -6.44
CA GLU A 594 -37.58 -17.01 -6.55
C GLU A 594 -37.25 -15.64 -5.93
N GLU A 595 -36.56 -15.63 -4.77
CA GLU A 595 -36.12 -14.40 -4.13
C GLU A 595 -35.06 -13.69 -5.01
N PHE A 596 -34.08 -14.43 -5.50
CA PHE A 596 -33.01 -13.89 -6.32
C PHE A 596 -33.51 -13.39 -7.68
N ASN A 597 -34.33 -14.18 -8.36
CA ASN A 597 -34.93 -13.80 -9.63
C ASN A 597 -35.86 -12.56 -9.51
N ALA A 598 -36.54 -12.40 -8.38
CA ALA A 598 -37.35 -11.21 -8.13
C ALA A 598 -36.50 -9.91 -8.02
N LEU A 599 -35.25 -10.04 -7.59
CA LEU A 599 -34.32 -8.91 -7.45
C LEU A 599 -33.55 -8.63 -8.74
N TYR A 600 -33.07 -9.66 -9.42
CA TYR A 600 -32.07 -9.54 -10.47
C TYR A 600 -32.54 -10.02 -11.85
N ASN A 601 -33.69 -10.68 -11.93
CA ASN A 601 -34.32 -11.17 -13.18
C ASN A 601 -33.40 -12.07 -14.03
N VAL A 602 -32.85 -13.11 -13.41
CA VAL A 602 -31.91 -14.05 -14.03
C VAL A 602 -32.54 -15.42 -14.27
N PRO A 603 -32.09 -16.21 -15.27
CA PRO A 603 -32.51 -17.60 -15.44
C PRO A 603 -32.05 -18.49 -14.27
N GLU A 604 -32.82 -19.55 -13.97
CA GLU A 604 -32.48 -20.50 -12.89
C GLU A 604 -31.12 -21.15 -13.12
N VAL A 605 -30.80 -21.49 -14.36
CA VAL A 605 -29.51 -22.08 -14.74
C VAL A 605 -28.33 -21.14 -14.41
N MET A 606 -28.53 -19.84 -14.54
CA MET A 606 -27.51 -18.86 -14.15
C MET A 606 -27.39 -18.75 -12.62
N PHE A 607 -28.53 -18.71 -11.92
CA PHE A 607 -28.52 -18.71 -10.44
C PHE A 607 -27.74 -19.89 -9.89
N ASP A 608 -27.97 -21.09 -10.42
CA ASP A 608 -27.26 -22.30 -10.00
C ASP A 608 -25.77 -22.24 -10.36
N ALA A 609 -25.45 -21.84 -11.60
CA ALA A 609 -24.07 -21.76 -12.08
C ALA A 609 -23.22 -20.73 -11.32
N CYS A 610 -23.84 -19.65 -10.83
CA CYS A 610 -23.15 -18.61 -10.05
C CYS A 610 -23.15 -18.89 -8.53
N GLY A 611 -23.67 -20.02 -8.06
CA GLY A 611 -23.83 -20.27 -6.62
C GLY A 611 -24.74 -19.22 -5.96
N GLY A 612 -25.74 -18.74 -6.65
CA GLY A 612 -26.61 -17.60 -6.30
C GLY A 612 -27.19 -17.67 -4.88
N GLN A 613 -27.43 -18.90 -4.37
CA GLN A 613 -27.89 -19.12 -3.01
C GLN A 613 -26.96 -18.50 -1.93
N TYR A 614 -25.64 -18.53 -2.14
CA TYR A 614 -24.65 -18.05 -1.18
C TYR A 614 -24.34 -16.55 -1.31
N LEU A 615 -24.78 -15.90 -2.36
CA LEU A 615 -24.55 -14.47 -2.57
C LEU A 615 -25.24 -13.59 -1.50
N LYS A 616 -26.26 -14.13 -0.81
CA LYS A 616 -26.87 -13.48 0.36
C LYS A 616 -25.90 -13.40 1.54
N VAL A 617 -25.09 -14.44 1.75
CA VAL A 617 -24.02 -14.45 2.76
C VAL A 617 -22.92 -13.46 2.36
N ALA A 618 -22.50 -13.47 1.11
CA ALA A 618 -21.48 -12.54 0.60
C ALA A 618 -21.87 -11.07 0.79
N LEU A 619 -23.12 -10.71 0.45
CA LEU A 619 -23.67 -9.38 0.70
C LEU A 619 -23.73 -9.04 2.19
N GLY A 620 -24.18 -9.98 3.03
CA GLY A 620 -24.31 -9.81 4.47
C GLY A 620 -22.97 -9.61 5.18
N LYS A 621 -21.91 -10.25 4.71
CA LYS A 621 -20.53 -10.08 5.18
C LYS A 621 -19.85 -8.84 4.59
N GLY A 622 -20.44 -8.18 3.60
CA GLY A 622 -19.84 -7.04 2.90
C GLY A 622 -18.69 -7.42 1.96
N LEU A 623 -18.59 -8.68 1.55
CA LEU A 623 -17.60 -9.18 0.59
C LEU A 623 -17.90 -8.71 -0.83
N ILE A 624 -19.18 -8.45 -1.12
CA ILE A 624 -19.65 -7.87 -2.38
C ILE A 624 -20.70 -6.81 -2.05
N THR A 625 -20.77 -5.74 -2.84
CA THR A 625 -21.84 -4.75 -2.77
C THR A 625 -23.00 -5.16 -3.70
N GLU A 626 -24.18 -4.55 -3.52
CA GLU A 626 -25.30 -4.77 -4.45
C GLU A 626 -24.94 -4.38 -5.89
N GLU A 627 -24.15 -3.32 -6.06
CA GLU A 627 -23.64 -2.89 -7.36
C GLU A 627 -22.64 -3.91 -7.93
N GLY A 628 -21.71 -4.43 -7.11
CA GLY A 628 -20.77 -5.47 -7.51
C GLY A 628 -21.48 -6.76 -7.92
N LEU A 629 -22.55 -7.14 -7.19
CA LEU A 629 -23.36 -8.30 -7.54
C LEU A 629 -24.13 -8.08 -8.87
N GLN A 630 -24.65 -6.89 -9.12
CA GLN A 630 -25.30 -6.59 -10.39
C GLN A 630 -24.30 -6.68 -11.56
N ASN A 631 -23.11 -6.14 -11.38
CA ASN A 631 -22.05 -6.22 -12.39
C ASN A 631 -21.64 -7.67 -12.68
N LEU A 632 -21.57 -8.50 -11.63
CA LEU A 632 -21.34 -9.93 -11.76
C LEU A 632 -22.42 -10.61 -12.61
N ILE A 633 -23.69 -10.34 -12.29
CA ILE A 633 -24.84 -10.87 -13.01
C ILE A 633 -24.80 -10.44 -14.47
N ASP A 634 -24.50 -9.16 -14.73
CA ASP A 634 -24.43 -8.63 -16.10
C ASP A 634 -23.30 -9.31 -16.88
N ARG A 635 -22.15 -9.56 -16.25
CA ARG A 635 -21.02 -10.31 -16.83
C ARG A 635 -21.40 -11.74 -17.24
N TYR A 636 -22.11 -12.45 -16.36
CA TYR A 636 -22.49 -13.85 -16.63
C TYR A 636 -23.72 -13.99 -17.53
N SER A 637 -24.55 -12.96 -17.64
CA SER A 637 -25.77 -13.01 -18.48
C SER A 637 -25.45 -13.34 -19.94
N VAL A 638 -24.28 -12.94 -20.45
CA VAL A 638 -23.85 -13.20 -21.83
C VAL A 638 -23.72 -14.69 -22.13
N PHE A 639 -23.37 -15.52 -21.13
CA PHE A 639 -23.23 -16.98 -21.29
C PHE A 639 -24.56 -17.73 -21.22
N PHE A 640 -25.63 -17.09 -20.76
CA PHE A 640 -26.96 -17.67 -20.60
C PHE A 640 -28.03 -16.98 -21.43
N ALA A 641 -27.64 -15.99 -22.25
CA ALA A 641 -28.54 -15.37 -23.23
C ALA A 641 -28.66 -16.32 -24.44
N GLU A 642 -29.83 -16.93 -24.65
CA GLU A 642 -30.18 -17.62 -25.89
C GLU A 642 -30.52 -16.63 -27.01
#